data_3ea9f9ec3fa047e413cf54266e03491d
#
_entry.id   3ea9f9ec3fa047e413cf54266e03491d
#
_cell.length_a   1.000
_cell.length_b   1.000
_cell.length_c   1.000
_cell.angle_alpha   90.00
_cell.angle_beta   90.00
_cell.angle_gamma   90.00
#
_symmetry.space_group_name_H-M   'P 1'
#
loop_
_entity.id
_entity.type
_entity.pdbx_description
1 polymer ?
#
loop_
_entity_poly.entity_id
_entity_poly.type
_entity_poly.pdbx_seq_one_letter_code
_entity_poly.pdbx_strand_id
1 'polypeptide(L)'
;MTSRNADSSARSSSSSAETPALSRLQIQQALRLSIWEGCSATVHGSLTSGAFQTGFALFLGCSSFWLGALGGIPALAGLVQLLSSFLAQRYGERKTLMAWFSLASRLLWVPMLLIPFLLPSSLWVAAFLLLTLLSSLCMNVSAPLWTAWITDIVPEGSRGRYFGQRNMYAGWVGLAVPILGGYFLDSATKRHSGSEPAAFGILFLVATLFALSSFGLILKSPDIVQVKPGTNGEERESALSYYKAPFADRNFQRVMAFLAVMVIGQSVAGQFFTVYQLQYLQLNYTAFQLLTAVSTLASLASMPLWGYLADKYGNKPMLVISCALVLVPPLLWILAAPDGISGLWAYDNAGGLRVSVTKLVVVVLNLFSGVGWAGVGLTQFNLMIGASPPEKRTVYVSAIAAISGLAGGLAPLAGGALMVAFGHLSFPTHGYIQNPYHLLFLIATLARVGAMALIGPIKEDGSRQTGYVLKQLKASKPIGSFTGIQTLSKSGSSSARVLAAERLGRLKTPLAVEELVRALDDVALPVREQAAQALGEIGDPRATLPLVGKLSDASSGISGPAATALGKIGDSSALPALAAAAQLGPPPRRLAAMKALGYMADGSVTEILCALLGDPDHTIRTAAIRALAEREDPASLASLMTQIECEEEPSNLAVLADALGRLGDPAAAPALLAALSRTQSPTVRREILNAVGSLGGGRDAFYSYLALDSYARDETVGKILLNLSRRYRARASQKKGPEAARIAVYSKHALAAYTSGDNTYCVSRLVRLGSLLPSANTGSPASAILAALGEQAAPPETEEVLLAVFLVRRLTEG
;
A
#
# COMPACT_ATOMS: atom_id res chain seq x y z
N MET A 1 -28.97 -71.81 3.34
CA MET A 1 -29.28 -72.11 4.80
C MET A 1 -29.35 -70.80 5.48
N THR A 2 -30.58 -70.29 5.68
CA THR A 2 -31.35 -70.11 6.93
C THR A 2 -30.73 -69.02 7.79
N SER A 3 -31.41 -67.90 8.25
CA SER A 3 -32.82 -67.55 8.42
C SER A 3 -32.86 -66.12 8.92
N ARG A 4 -33.74 -65.29 8.37
CA ARG A 4 -34.91 -64.70 8.99
C ARG A 4 -34.89 -64.54 10.52
N ASN A 5 -34.97 -63.29 10.96
CA ASN A 5 -35.88 -62.67 11.93
C ASN A 5 -35.67 -61.16 11.83
N ALA A 6 -36.59 -60.32 11.33
CA ALA A 6 -37.93 -59.97 11.74
C ALA A 6 -38.01 -59.46 13.18
N ASP A 7 -38.16 -58.23 13.30
CA ASP A 7 -39.27 -57.31 13.50
C ASP A 7 -39.32 -56.58 14.81
N SER A 8 -39.85 -55.39 14.72
CA SER A 8 -40.48 -54.53 15.74
C SER A 8 -39.64 -53.80 16.77
N SER A 9 -39.29 -52.59 16.42
CA SER A 9 -39.30 -51.54 17.44
C SER A 9 -39.93 -50.27 16.85
N ALA A 10 -41.17 -50.15 17.17
CA ALA A 10 -41.99 -48.98 17.44
C ALA A 10 -41.54 -47.64 16.77
N ARG A 11 -42.30 -47.23 15.77
CA ARG A 11 -42.54 -45.85 15.41
C ARG A 11 -43.00 -45.06 16.65
N SER A 12 -42.09 -44.38 17.31
CA SER A 12 -42.43 -43.21 18.08
C SER A 12 -42.31 -41.99 17.15
N SER A 13 -43.35 -41.71 16.42
CA SER A 13 -43.57 -40.42 15.78
C SER A 13 -43.75 -39.35 16.85
N SER A 14 -42.63 -38.81 17.36
CA SER A 14 -42.68 -37.50 17.96
C SER A 14 -42.84 -36.53 16.79
N SER A 15 -44.04 -36.04 16.57
CA SER A 15 -44.32 -34.87 15.75
C SER A 15 -43.64 -33.67 16.40
N SER A 16 -42.35 -33.51 16.14
CA SER A 16 -41.72 -32.20 16.24
C SER A 16 -42.43 -31.33 15.21
N ALA A 17 -43.32 -30.45 15.68
CA ALA A 17 -43.93 -29.41 14.87
C ALA A 17 -42.80 -28.65 14.17
N GLU A 18 -42.46 -29.02 12.92
CA GLU A 18 -41.57 -28.28 12.07
C GLU A 18 -42.18 -26.89 11.91
N THR A 19 -41.53 -25.88 12.51
CA THR A 19 -41.84 -24.50 12.22
C THR A 19 -41.77 -24.32 10.70
N PRO A 20 -42.81 -23.77 10.06
CA PRO A 20 -42.85 -23.62 8.63
C PRO A 20 -41.65 -22.74 8.18
N ALA A 21 -40.64 -23.35 7.59
CA ALA A 21 -39.50 -22.64 7.04
C ALA A 21 -40.01 -21.67 5.96
N LEU A 22 -39.64 -20.40 6.05
CA LEU A 22 -39.98 -19.40 5.02
C LEU A 22 -39.57 -19.89 3.63
N SER A 23 -40.50 -19.78 2.67
CA SER A 23 -40.19 -20.10 1.28
C SER A 23 -39.11 -19.15 0.73
N ARG A 24 -38.31 -19.59 -0.25
CA ARG A 24 -37.29 -18.76 -0.90
C ARG A 24 -37.84 -17.43 -1.43
N LEU A 25 -39.11 -17.47 -1.89
CA LEU A 25 -39.81 -16.29 -2.39
C LEU A 25 -40.14 -15.30 -1.26
N GLN A 26 -40.59 -15.78 -0.14
CA GLN A 26 -40.88 -14.97 1.07
C GLN A 26 -39.60 -14.34 1.63
N ILE A 27 -38.47 -15.06 1.65
CA ILE A 27 -37.17 -14.52 2.05
C ILE A 27 -36.74 -13.39 1.09
N GLN A 28 -36.85 -13.60 -0.22
CA GLN A 28 -36.49 -12.55 -1.19
C GLN A 28 -37.37 -11.31 -1.07
N GLN A 29 -38.66 -11.47 -0.83
CA GLN A 29 -39.58 -10.36 -0.59
C GLN A 29 -39.21 -9.61 0.69
N ALA A 30 -38.96 -10.32 1.79
CA ALA A 30 -38.53 -9.73 3.05
C ALA A 30 -37.23 -8.92 2.90
N LEU A 31 -36.25 -9.45 2.18
CA LEU A 31 -34.98 -8.77 1.95
C LEU A 31 -35.16 -7.48 1.11
N ARG A 32 -36.01 -7.49 0.09
CA ARG A 32 -36.37 -6.28 -0.68
C ARG A 32 -37.08 -5.23 0.17
N LEU A 33 -38.09 -5.65 0.97
CA LEU A 33 -38.82 -4.76 1.89
C LEU A 33 -37.87 -4.13 2.90
N SER A 34 -36.91 -4.90 3.44
CA SER A 34 -35.94 -4.39 4.40
C SER A 34 -34.94 -3.41 3.78
N ILE A 35 -34.63 -3.46 2.48
CA ILE A 35 -33.82 -2.43 1.79
C ILE A 35 -34.62 -1.11 1.76
N TRP A 36 -35.89 -1.13 1.33
CA TRP A 36 -36.76 0.06 1.30
C TRP A 36 -37.03 0.62 2.69
N GLU A 37 -37.23 -0.27 3.68
CA GLU A 37 -37.32 0.12 5.08
C GLU A 37 -36.06 0.86 5.53
N GLY A 38 -34.90 0.30 5.24
CA GLY A 38 -33.63 0.93 5.58
C GLY A 38 -33.44 2.31 4.93
N CYS A 39 -33.83 2.48 3.68
CA CYS A 39 -33.82 3.79 3.02
C CYS A 39 -34.77 4.77 3.71
N SER A 40 -36.03 4.35 4.00
CA SER A 40 -37.02 5.19 4.69
C SER A 40 -36.55 5.58 6.10
N ALA A 41 -36.01 4.64 6.86
CA ALA A 41 -35.43 4.89 8.18
C ALA A 41 -34.24 5.87 8.11
N THR A 42 -33.42 5.77 7.04
CA THR A 42 -32.30 6.68 6.83
C THR A 42 -32.77 8.09 6.52
N VAL A 43 -33.84 8.29 5.72
CA VAL A 43 -34.43 9.62 5.50
C VAL A 43 -34.82 10.25 6.82
N HIS A 44 -35.59 9.51 7.64
CA HIS A 44 -36.01 10.00 8.97
C HIS A 44 -34.77 10.37 9.83
N GLY A 45 -33.82 9.44 10.00
CA GLY A 45 -32.64 9.67 10.84
C GLY A 45 -31.80 10.85 10.36
N SER A 46 -31.60 11.00 9.05
CA SER A 46 -30.82 12.10 8.47
C SER A 46 -31.43 13.48 8.69
N LEU A 47 -32.77 13.60 8.67
CA LEU A 47 -33.48 14.87 8.85
C LEU A 47 -33.72 15.22 10.33
N THR A 48 -33.57 14.26 11.24
CA THR A 48 -33.84 14.43 12.68
C THR A 48 -32.58 14.36 13.56
N SER A 49 -31.39 14.35 12.96
CA SER A 49 -30.11 14.29 13.70
C SER A 49 -29.09 15.29 13.18
N GLY A 50 -27.94 15.35 13.79
CA GLY A 50 -26.79 16.17 13.36
C GLY A 50 -27.11 17.66 13.34
N ALA A 51 -26.82 18.33 12.21
CA ALA A 51 -26.99 19.76 12.09
C ALA A 51 -28.45 20.24 12.22
N PHE A 52 -29.44 19.44 11.78
CA PHE A 52 -30.85 19.84 11.88
C PHE A 52 -31.34 19.80 13.32
N GLN A 53 -31.01 18.75 14.07
CA GLN A 53 -31.34 18.67 15.50
C GLN A 53 -30.63 19.76 16.30
N THR A 54 -29.32 19.98 16.03
CA THR A 54 -28.55 21.03 16.70
C THR A 54 -29.07 22.41 16.35
N GLY A 55 -29.38 22.69 15.05
CA GLY A 55 -29.92 23.93 14.60
C GLY A 55 -31.29 24.24 15.22
N PHE A 56 -32.15 23.23 15.33
CA PHE A 56 -33.44 23.38 16.03
C PHE A 56 -33.26 23.65 17.52
N ALA A 57 -32.31 22.94 18.19
CA ALA A 57 -31.95 23.20 19.59
C ALA A 57 -31.44 24.62 19.80
N LEU A 58 -30.61 25.14 18.88
CA LEU A 58 -30.12 26.53 18.90
C LEU A 58 -31.27 27.54 18.70
N PHE A 59 -32.20 27.27 17.78
CA PHE A 59 -33.41 28.05 17.58
C PHE A 59 -34.28 28.12 18.84
N LEU A 60 -34.42 26.99 19.56
CA LEU A 60 -35.15 26.93 20.85
C LEU A 60 -34.41 27.63 22.01
N GLY A 61 -33.19 28.16 21.80
CA GLY A 61 -32.41 28.86 22.83
C GLY A 61 -31.66 27.93 23.78
N CYS A 62 -31.30 26.71 23.36
CA CYS A 62 -30.46 25.82 24.17
C CYS A 62 -29.10 26.47 24.48
N SER A 63 -28.76 26.59 25.78
CA SER A 63 -27.43 26.99 26.21
C SER A 63 -26.39 25.90 25.93
N SER A 64 -25.09 26.24 26.00
CA SER A 64 -24.00 25.27 25.78
C SER A 64 -24.13 24.04 26.68
N PHE A 65 -24.58 24.17 27.93
CA PHE A 65 -24.80 23.03 28.81
C PHE A 65 -25.87 22.09 28.27
N TRP A 66 -27.00 22.61 27.83
CA TRP A 66 -28.11 21.82 27.30
C TRP A 66 -27.79 21.21 25.93
N LEU A 67 -26.95 21.86 25.13
CA LEU A 67 -26.40 21.26 23.89
C LEU A 67 -25.48 20.09 24.21
N GLY A 68 -24.67 20.18 25.28
CA GLY A 68 -23.90 19.06 25.79
C GLY A 68 -24.80 17.89 26.25
N ALA A 69 -25.89 18.21 27.00
CA ALA A 69 -26.88 17.22 27.41
C ALA A 69 -27.53 16.53 26.19
N LEU A 70 -27.92 17.30 25.18
CA LEU A 70 -28.48 16.79 23.93
C LEU A 70 -27.53 15.76 23.25
N GLY A 71 -26.24 16.06 23.23
CA GLY A 71 -25.22 15.15 22.67
C GLY A 71 -25.03 13.86 23.49
N GLY A 72 -25.27 13.92 24.81
CA GLY A 72 -25.13 12.78 25.74
C GLY A 72 -26.33 11.85 25.80
N ILE A 73 -27.54 12.36 25.56
CA ILE A 73 -28.81 11.63 25.69
C ILE A 73 -28.81 10.29 24.91
N PRO A 74 -28.41 10.18 23.62
CA PRO A 74 -28.49 8.91 22.89
C PRO A 74 -27.58 7.83 23.49
N ALA A 75 -26.41 8.22 24.01
CA ALA A 75 -25.46 7.29 24.59
C ALA A 75 -25.91 6.78 25.96
N LEU A 76 -26.45 7.65 26.83
CA LEU A 76 -27.05 7.24 28.11
C LEU A 76 -28.30 6.37 27.92
N ALA A 77 -29.13 6.72 26.95
CA ALA A 77 -30.28 5.90 26.57
C ALA A 77 -29.88 4.49 26.10
N GLY A 78 -28.65 4.34 25.58
CA GLY A 78 -28.07 3.05 25.16
C GLY A 78 -28.00 2.03 26.31
N LEU A 79 -27.93 2.46 27.56
CA LEU A 79 -27.94 1.54 28.71
C LEU A 79 -29.22 0.72 28.80
N VAL A 80 -30.33 1.21 28.23
CA VAL A 80 -31.64 0.52 28.18
C VAL A 80 -31.61 -0.65 27.18
N GLN A 81 -30.61 -0.80 26.34
CA GLN A 81 -30.51 -1.95 25.42
C GLN A 81 -30.53 -3.30 26.14
N LEU A 82 -30.03 -3.37 27.36
CA LEU A 82 -30.11 -4.58 28.18
C LEU A 82 -31.56 -5.02 28.43
N LEU A 83 -32.50 -4.06 28.56
CA LEU A 83 -33.92 -4.33 28.76
C LEU A 83 -34.55 -4.92 27.49
N SER A 84 -34.04 -4.62 26.29
CA SER A 84 -34.58 -5.14 25.03
C SER A 84 -34.51 -6.68 24.97
N SER A 85 -33.40 -7.26 25.42
CA SER A 85 -33.19 -8.71 25.45
C SER A 85 -34.15 -9.39 26.42
N PHE A 86 -34.40 -8.78 27.59
CA PHE A 86 -35.36 -9.26 28.56
C PHE A 86 -36.80 -9.21 28.03
N LEU A 87 -37.19 -8.09 27.40
CA LEU A 87 -38.50 -7.94 26.78
C LEU A 87 -38.72 -8.96 25.66
N ALA A 88 -37.71 -9.21 24.83
CA ALA A 88 -37.77 -10.20 23.75
C ALA A 88 -37.99 -11.63 24.28
N GLN A 89 -37.33 -11.98 25.39
CA GLN A 89 -37.47 -13.30 26.01
C GLN A 89 -38.84 -13.47 26.68
N ARG A 90 -39.36 -12.40 27.30
CA ARG A 90 -40.62 -12.44 28.04
C ARG A 90 -41.84 -12.49 27.13
N TYR A 91 -41.86 -11.68 26.08
CA TYR A 91 -43.03 -11.52 25.20
C TYR A 91 -42.98 -12.38 23.94
N GLY A 92 -41.80 -12.84 23.50
CA GLY A 92 -41.64 -13.72 22.34
C GLY A 92 -41.91 -13.10 20.97
N GLU A 93 -42.49 -11.92 20.91
CA GLU A 93 -42.89 -11.21 19.68
C GLU A 93 -41.86 -10.12 19.33
N ARG A 94 -40.70 -10.49 18.86
CA ARG A 94 -39.59 -9.54 18.56
C ARG A 94 -39.99 -8.51 17.52
N LYS A 95 -40.65 -8.90 16.44
CA LYS A 95 -41.04 -8.01 15.34
C LYS A 95 -42.03 -6.96 15.80
N THR A 96 -43.09 -7.37 16.54
CA THR A 96 -44.12 -6.46 17.03
C THR A 96 -43.53 -5.43 18.00
N LEU A 97 -42.76 -5.89 18.99
CA LEU A 97 -42.07 -4.99 19.92
C LEU A 97 -41.16 -3.98 19.21
N MET A 98 -40.29 -4.48 18.31
CA MET A 98 -39.42 -3.65 17.51
C MET A 98 -40.19 -2.58 16.72
N ALA A 99 -41.27 -2.98 16.04
CA ALA A 99 -42.03 -2.07 15.19
C ALA A 99 -42.68 -0.95 16.02
N TRP A 100 -43.33 -1.27 17.15
CA TRP A 100 -43.96 -0.27 18.00
C TRP A 100 -42.99 0.66 18.71
N PHE A 101 -41.90 0.15 19.25
CA PHE A 101 -40.87 1.01 19.84
C PHE A 101 -40.19 1.91 18.80
N SER A 102 -39.95 1.39 17.60
CA SER A 102 -39.43 2.19 16.48
C SER A 102 -40.43 3.27 16.06
N LEU A 103 -41.69 2.96 15.95
CA LEU A 103 -42.74 3.94 15.63
C LEU A 103 -42.86 5.01 16.72
N ALA A 104 -42.93 4.58 18.01
CA ALA A 104 -43.01 5.51 19.14
C ALA A 104 -41.83 6.49 19.15
N SER A 105 -40.60 6.00 18.97
CA SER A 105 -39.43 6.84 18.89
C SER A 105 -39.53 7.93 17.82
N ARG A 106 -40.05 7.55 16.67
CA ARG A 106 -40.13 8.44 15.50
C ARG A 106 -41.30 9.41 15.56
N LEU A 107 -42.45 8.95 16.10
CA LEU A 107 -43.65 9.80 16.29
C LEU A 107 -43.42 10.90 17.34
N LEU A 108 -42.51 10.72 18.30
CA LEU A 108 -42.16 11.77 19.26
C LEU A 108 -41.57 13.03 18.60
N TRP A 109 -41.16 12.97 17.34
CA TRP A 109 -40.76 14.16 16.58
C TRP A 109 -41.95 15.05 16.18
N VAL A 110 -43.18 14.53 16.17
CA VAL A 110 -44.39 15.33 15.93
C VAL A 110 -44.63 16.35 17.05
N PRO A 111 -44.70 15.96 18.34
CA PRO A 111 -44.78 16.97 19.41
C PRO A 111 -43.53 17.87 19.48
N MET A 112 -42.32 17.39 19.09
CA MET A 112 -41.15 18.27 19.03
C MET A 112 -41.30 19.40 18.03
N LEU A 113 -41.85 19.15 16.84
CA LEU A 113 -42.08 20.21 15.85
C LEU A 113 -43.12 21.23 16.29
N LEU A 114 -44.04 20.82 17.18
CA LEU A 114 -45.12 21.67 17.70
C LEU A 114 -44.71 22.50 18.94
N ILE A 115 -43.54 22.27 19.52
CA ILE A 115 -43.04 22.98 20.71
C ILE A 115 -43.14 24.52 20.54
N PRO A 116 -42.62 25.15 19.47
CA PRO A 116 -42.68 26.63 19.33
C PRO A 116 -44.05 27.20 19.17
N PHE A 117 -45.05 26.37 18.80
CA PHE A 117 -46.43 26.82 18.51
C PHE A 117 -47.38 26.58 19.71
N LEU A 118 -47.08 25.55 20.56
CA LEU A 118 -47.99 25.15 21.60
C LEU A 118 -47.52 25.49 23.03
N LEU A 119 -46.24 25.70 23.24
CA LEU A 119 -45.67 25.90 24.57
C LEU A 119 -45.12 27.30 24.76
N PRO A 120 -45.11 27.84 25.98
CA PRO A 120 -44.40 29.10 26.27
C PRO A 120 -42.86 28.87 26.14
N SER A 121 -42.14 29.89 25.76
CA SER A 121 -40.68 29.82 25.45
C SER A 121 -39.86 29.30 26.63
N SER A 122 -40.29 29.50 27.86
CA SER A 122 -39.63 28.99 29.08
C SER A 122 -39.58 27.43 29.16
N LEU A 123 -40.51 26.77 28.49
CA LEU A 123 -40.60 25.28 28.50
C LEU A 123 -39.96 24.62 27.25
N TRP A 124 -39.56 25.38 26.23
CA TRP A 124 -39.10 24.85 24.93
C TRP A 124 -37.94 23.86 25.10
N VAL A 125 -36.88 24.29 25.80
CA VAL A 125 -35.66 23.49 25.99
C VAL A 125 -35.96 22.23 26.80
N ALA A 126 -36.69 22.34 27.88
CA ALA A 126 -37.04 21.20 28.76
C ALA A 126 -37.91 20.18 28.01
N ALA A 127 -38.95 20.62 27.28
CA ALA A 127 -39.80 19.75 26.49
C ALA A 127 -39.02 19.05 25.38
N PHE A 128 -38.15 19.77 24.66
CA PHE A 128 -37.34 19.20 23.61
C PHE A 128 -36.37 18.13 24.11
N LEU A 129 -35.67 18.36 25.22
CA LEU A 129 -34.76 17.41 25.82
C LEU A 129 -35.47 16.17 26.36
N LEU A 130 -36.65 16.37 27.00
CA LEU A 130 -37.47 15.26 27.50
C LEU A 130 -37.95 14.37 26.34
N LEU A 131 -38.49 14.95 25.30
CA LEU A 131 -38.97 14.23 24.13
C LEU A 131 -37.82 13.52 23.38
N THR A 132 -36.63 14.14 23.32
CA THR A 132 -35.41 13.54 22.75
C THR A 132 -34.95 12.35 23.59
N LEU A 133 -35.03 12.45 24.93
CA LEU A 133 -34.71 11.35 25.84
C LEU A 133 -35.67 10.18 25.62
N LEU A 134 -37.00 10.43 25.62
CA LEU A 134 -38.01 9.39 25.38
C LEU A 134 -37.85 8.74 24.00
N SER A 135 -37.59 9.53 22.95
CA SER A 135 -37.33 9.03 21.61
C SER A 135 -36.09 8.13 21.59
N SER A 136 -35.02 8.56 22.25
CA SER A 136 -33.76 7.79 22.31
C SER A 136 -33.91 6.49 23.10
N LEU A 137 -34.67 6.50 24.20
CA LEU A 137 -34.98 5.29 24.98
C LEU A 137 -35.76 4.26 24.12
N CYS A 138 -36.80 4.70 23.43
CA CYS A 138 -37.59 3.83 22.54
C CYS A 138 -36.72 3.25 21.41
N MET A 139 -35.87 4.08 20.79
CA MET A 139 -34.99 3.64 19.69
C MET A 139 -33.97 2.61 20.18
N ASN A 140 -33.37 2.82 21.35
CA ASN A 140 -32.40 1.88 21.93
C ASN A 140 -33.02 0.53 22.37
N VAL A 141 -34.30 0.47 22.62
CA VAL A 141 -35.03 -0.81 22.78
C VAL A 141 -35.25 -1.49 21.43
N SER A 142 -35.59 -0.72 20.39
CA SER A 142 -35.92 -1.26 19.07
C SER A 142 -34.69 -1.79 18.30
N ALA A 143 -33.54 -1.14 18.39
CA ALA A 143 -32.38 -1.42 17.54
C ALA A 143 -31.79 -2.85 17.70
N PRO A 144 -31.60 -3.39 18.92
CA PRO A 144 -31.15 -4.77 19.10
C PRO A 144 -32.16 -5.80 18.61
N LEU A 145 -33.46 -5.52 18.80
CA LEU A 145 -34.55 -6.40 18.35
C LEU A 145 -34.58 -6.49 16.82
N TRP A 146 -34.37 -5.35 16.14
CA TRP A 146 -34.24 -5.29 14.68
C TRP A 146 -33.04 -6.12 14.19
N THR A 147 -31.89 -5.98 14.84
CA THR A 147 -30.67 -6.72 14.44
C THR A 147 -30.88 -8.22 14.57
N ALA A 148 -31.49 -8.68 15.68
CA ALA A 148 -31.80 -10.08 15.88
C ALA A 148 -32.81 -10.60 14.85
N TRP A 149 -33.89 -9.87 14.59
CA TRP A 149 -34.94 -10.25 13.64
C TRP A 149 -34.42 -10.37 12.22
N ILE A 150 -33.62 -9.40 11.73
CA ILE A 150 -33.10 -9.42 10.36
C ILE A 150 -32.02 -10.49 10.15
N THR A 151 -31.19 -10.77 11.16
CA THR A 151 -30.19 -11.84 11.06
C THR A 151 -30.79 -13.24 11.00
N ASP A 152 -31.98 -13.43 11.56
CA ASP A 152 -32.72 -14.69 11.48
C ASP A 152 -33.31 -14.89 10.06
N ILE A 153 -33.66 -13.81 9.34
CA ILE A 153 -34.22 -13.87 7.99
C ILE A 153 -33.10 -14.07 6.92
N VAL A 154 -31.93 -13.49 7.12
CA VAL A 154 -30.86 -13.50 6.11
C VAL A 154 -30.06 -14.79 6.19
N PRO A 155 -30.02 -15.61 5.12
CA PRO A 155 -29.22 -16.84 5.09
C PRO A 155 -27.73 -16.55 5.30
N GLU A 156 -27.04 -17.39 6.08
CA GLU A 156 -25.64 -17.18 6.50
C GLU A 156 -24.70 -16.92 5.34
N GLY A 157 -24.76 -17.71 4.27
CA GLY A 157 -23.90 -17.58 3.11
C GLY A 157 -24.12 -16.31 2.27
N SER A 158 -25.19 -15.54 2.52
CA SER A 158 -25.53 -14.31 1.77
C SER A 158 -25.52 -13.04 2.64
N ARG A 159 -25.26 -13.14 3.94
CA ARG A 159 -25.29 -12.01 4.88
C ARG A 159 -24.42 -10.84 4.43
N GLY A 160 -23.16 -11.11 4.09
CA GLY A 160 -22.23 -10.06 3.66
C GLY A 160 -22.71 -9.32 2.40
N ARG A 161 -23.18 -10.05 1.40
CA ARG A 161 -23.68 -9.47 0.15
C ARG A 161 -24.94 -8.64 0.37
N TYR A 162 -25.87 -9.15 1.16
CA TYR A 162 -27.12 -8.46 1.45
C TYR A 162 -26.90 -7.17 2.26
N PHE A 163 -26.17 -7.24 3.40
CA PHE A 163 -25.90 -6.04 4.19
C PHE A 163 -25.05 -5.02 3.43
N GLY A 164 -24.11 -5.47 2.60
CA GLY A 164 -23.37 -4.58 1.70
C GLY A 164 -24.29 -3.82 0.74
N GLN A 165 -25.23 -4.51 0.11
CA GLN A 165 -26.19 -3.89 -0.81
C GLN A 165 -27.16 -2.95 -0.09
N ARG A 166 -27.71 -3.36 1.05
CA ARG A 166 -28.61 -2.55 1.88
C ARG A 166 -27.92 -1.26 2.34
N ASN A 167 -26.71 -1.38 2.87
CA ASN A 167 -25.95 -0.24 3.35
C ASN A 167 -25.50 0.70 2.21
N MET A 168 -25.28 0.19 1.01
CA MET A 168 -25.00 1.01 -0.16
C MET A 168 -26.19 1.90 -0.52
N TYR A 169 -27.41 1.34 -0.61
CA TYR A 169 -28.60 2.14 -0.91
C TYR A 169 -28.92 3.15 0.21
N ALA A 170 -28.89 2.72 1.46
CA ALA A 170 -29.07 3.60 2.61
C ALA A 170 -27.98 4.70 2.66
N GLY A 171 -26.75 4.40 2.29
CA GLY A 171 -25.64 5.34 2.20
C GLY A 171 -25.87 6.44 1.17
N TRP A 172 -26.37 6.10 -0.02
CA TRP A 172 -26.73 7.10 -1.05
C TRP A 172 -27.86 8.01 -0.58
N VAL A 173 -28.88 7.46 0.09
CA VAL A 173 -29.97 8.22 0.71
C VAL A 173 -29.42 9.14 1.81
N GLY A 174 -28.57 8.61 2.69
CA GLY A 174 -27.92 9.35 3.77
C GLY A 174 -26.96 10.44 3.31
N LEU A 175 -26.49 10.38 2.05
CA LEU A 175 -25.72 11.44 1.42
C LEU A 175 -26.61 12.52 0.80
N ALA A 176 -27.62 12.13 0.04
CA ALA A 176 -28.44 13.06 -0.74
C ALA A 176 -29.46 13.81 0.12
N VAL A 177 -30.16 13.12 1.02
CA VAL A 177 -31.25 13.69 1.81
C VAL A 177 -30.81 14.86 2.71
N PRO A 178 -29.69 14.77 3.47
CA PRO A 178 -29.22 15.92 4.25
C PRO A 178 -28.86 17.14 3.41
N ILE A 179 -28.28 16.95 2.23
CA ILE A 179 -27.94 18.07 1.31
C ILE A 179 -29.23 18.75 0.85
N LEU A 180 -30.24 17.98 0.42
CA LEU A 180 -31.54 18.51 -0.01
C LEU A 180 -32.26 19.19 1.15
N GLY A 181 -32.25 18.62 2.37
CA GLY A 181 -32.79 19.20 3.57
C GLY A 181 -32.12 20.51 3.97
N GLY A 182 -30.79 20.58 3.85
CA GLY A 182 -30.01 21.79 4.08
C GLY A 182 -30.37 22.89 3.07
N TYR A 183 -30.42 22.54 1.78
CA TYR A 183 -30.82 23.48 0.73
C TYR A 183 -32.25 24.01 0.94
N PHE A 184 -33.19 23.14 1.29
CA PHE A 184 -34.56 23.54 1.63
C PHE A 184 -34.57 24.53 2.80
N LEU A 185 -33.91 24.22 3.91
CA LEU A 185 -33.86 25.05 5.09
C LEU A 185 -33.25 26.42 4.83
N ASP A 186 -32.09 26.47 4.13
CA ASP A 186 -31.43 27.72 3.75
C ASP A 186 -32.30 28.57 2.78
N SER A 187 -33.02 27.92 1.88
CA SER A 187 -33.89 28.61 0.93
C SER A 187 -35.14 29.17 1.60
N ALA A 188 -35.73 28.43 2.54
CA ALA A 188 -36.94 28.86 3.28
C ALA A 188 -36.60 30.04 4.20
N THR A 189 -35.49 30.00 4.92
CA THR A 189 -35.07 31.05 5.86
C THR A 189 -34.66 32.35 5.15
N LYS A 190 -34.09 32.25 3.92
CA LYS A 190 -33.79 33.44 3.10
C LYS A 190 -35.00 34.15 2.55
N ARG A 191 -36.08 33.42 2.23
CA ARG A 191 -37.29 34.01 1.60
C ARG A 191 -38.15 34.78 2.58
N HIS A 192 -38.26 34.37 3.82
CA HIS A 192 -39.12 34.98 4.82
C HIS A 192 -38.42 34.98 6.18
N SER A 193 -38.04 36.14 6.66
CA SER A 193 -37.54 36.34 8.02
C SER A 193 -38.55 35.81 9.03
N GLY A 194 -38.12 34.91 9.94
CA GLY A 194 -39.03 34.29 10.95
C GLY A 194 -39.71 33.00 10.51
N SER A 195 -39.43 32.45 9.31
CA SER A 195 -39.96 31.17 8.85
C SER A 195 -39.21 29.94 9.39
N GLU A 196 -38.18 30.14 10.20
CA GLU A 196 -37.37 29.05 10.75
C GLU A 196 -38.19 27.95 11.42
N PRO A 197 -39.17 28.25 12.34
CA PRO A 197 -39.96 27.20 12.99
C PRO A 197 -40.76 26.35 11.98
N ALA A 198 -41.37 27.03 11.00
CA ALA A 198 -42.15 26.35 9.97
C ALA A 198 -41.26 25.50 9.05
N ALA A 199 -40.05 25.98 8.70
CA ALA A 199 -39.12 25.26 7.87
C ALA A 199 -38.62 23.98 8.58
N PHE A 200 -38.20 24.06 9.85
CA PHE A 200 -37.89 22.86 10.66
C PHE A 200 -39.12 21.95 10.80
N GLY A 201 -40.32 22.54 10.99
CA GLY A 201 -41.57 21.77 11.09
C GLY A 201 -41.83 20.95 9.83
N ILE A 202 -41.70 21.53 8.64
CA ILE A 202 -41.86 20.82 7.36
C ILE A 202 -40.82 19.70 7.24
N LEU A 203 -39.56 19.97 7.60
CA LEU A 203 -38.46 18.98 7.53
C LEU A 203 -38.74 17.79 8.45
N PHE A 204 -39.18 18.01 9.68
CA PHE A 204 -39.51 16.96 10.64
C PHE A 204 -40.83 16.21 10.28
N LEU A 205 -41.78 16.92 9.64
CA LEU A 205 -42.98 16.28 9.10
C LEU A 205 -42.62 15.30 7.97
N VAL A 206 -41.77 15.70 7.02
CA VAL A 206 -41.25 14.83 5.95
C VAL A 206 -40.53 13.62 6.57
N ALA A 207 -39.67 13.85 7.56
CA ALA A 207 -39.04 12.74 8.30
C ALA A 207 -40.04 11.78 8.91
N THR A 208 -41.14 12.30 9.51
CA THR A 208 -42.19 11.49 10.11
C THR A 208 -42.99 10.70 9.08
N LEU A 209 -43.25 11.24 7.90
CA LEU A 209 -43.94 10.51 6.82
C LEU A 209 -43.09 9.30 6.35
N PHE A 210 -41.77 9.48 6.23
CA PHE A 210 -40.87 8.35 5.95
C PHE A 210 -40.76 7.37 7.11
N ALA A 211 -40.90 7.82 8.35
CA ALA A 211 -40.99 6.96 9.51
C ALA A 211 -42.23 6.04 9.48
N LEU A 212 -43.39 6.57 9.11
CA LEU A 212 -44.63 5.82 8.89
C LEU A 212 -44.48 4.82 7.74
N SER A 213 -43.84 5.22 6.65
CA SER A 213 -43.49 4.32 5.53
C SER A 213 -42.63 3.14 6.03
N SER A 214 -41.58 3.43 6.82
CA SER A 214 -40.69 2.40 7.38
C SER A 214 -41.48 1.42 8.27
N PHE A 215 -42.38 1.93 9.13
CA PHE A 215 -43.25 1.12 9.96
C PHE A 215 -44.18 0.20 9.14
N GLY A 216 -44.81 0.72 8.10
CA GLY A 216 -45.65 -0.06 7.18
C GLY A 216 -44.87 -1.17 6.45
N LEU A 217 -43.62 -0.91 6.08
CA LEU A 217 -42.75 -1.90 5.46
C LEU A 217 -42.35 -3.01 6.44
N ILE A 218 -42.10 -2.67 7.71
CA ILE A 218 -41.85 -3.66 8.78
C ILE A 218 -43.05 -4.55 8.95
N LEU A 219 -44.29 -3.99 9.04
CA LEU A 219 -45.50 -4.78 9.22
C LEU A 219 -45.73 -5.78 8.08
N LYS A 220 -45.42 -5.38 6.83
CA LYS A 220 -45.55 -6.23 5.64
C LYS A 220 -44.50 -7.33 5.56
N SER A 221 -43.43 -7.24 6.31
CA SER A 221 -42.38 -8.26 6.32
C SER A 221 -42.84 -9.51 7.08
N PRO A 222 -42.39 -10.72 6.69
CA PRO A 222 -42.75 -11.96 7.36
C PRO A 222 -42.21 -11.99 8.79
N ASP A 223 -42.92 -12.66 9.69
CA ASP A 223 -42.49 -12.94 11.05
C ASP A 223 -41.91 -14.35 11.15
N ILE A 224 -40.84 -14.52 11.92
CA ILE A 224 -40.27 -15.82 12.23
C ILE A 224 -40.64 -16.13 13.66
N VAL A 225 -41.55 -17.09 13.83
CA VAL A 225 -41.91 -17.60 15.16
C VAL A 225 -40.74 -18.42 15.70
N GLN A 226 -40.08 -17.90 16.72
CA GLN A 226 -39.01 -18.66 17.39
C GLN A 226 -39.59 -19.72 18.31
N VAL A 227 -39.09 -20.94 18.20
CA VAL A 227 -39.23 -21.96 19.22
C VAL A 227 -38.49 -21.45 20.46
N LYS A 228 -39.16 -21.32 21.57
CA LYS A 228 -38.53 -21.01 22.86
C LYS A 228 -37.39 -22.00 23.06
N PRO A 229 -36.15 -21.55 23.31
CA PRO A 229 -35.08 -22.45 23.68
C PRO A 229 -35.54 -23.25 24.90
N GLY A 230 -35.63 -24.57 24.76
CA GLY A 230 -35.90 -25.43 25.89
C GLY A 230 -34.88 -25.12 26.99
N THR A 231 -35.33 -25.02 28.21
CA THR A 231 -34.46 -24.89 29.39
C THR A 231 -33.72 -26.21 29.62
N ASN A 232 -32.80 -26.56 28.71
CA ASN A 232 -31.89 -27.66 28.97
C ASN A 232 -30.91 -27.19 30.05
N GLY A 233 -30.89 -27.91 31.16
CA GLY A 233 -30.18 -27.64 32.37
C GLY A 233 -28.65 -27.76 32.23
N GLU A 234 -28.04 -26.96 31.39
CA GLU A 234 -26.59 -26.71 31.46
C GLU A 234 -26.32 -25.89 32.72
N GLU A 235 -25.38 -26.33 33.51
CA GLU A 235 -24.93 -25.71 34.75
C GLU A 235 -24.78 -24.20 34.54
N ARG A 236 -25.68 -23.41 35.11
CA ARG A 236 -25.59 -21.96 35.13
C ARG A 236 -24.37 -21.62 35.97
N GLU A 237 -23.22 -21.37 35.29
CA GLU A 237 -22.20 -20.51 35.93
C GLU A 237 -22.96 -19.38 36.64
N SER A 238 -22.62 -19.11 37.88
CA SER A 238 -23.29 -18.03 38.63
C SER A 238 -23.34 -16.80 37.72
N ALA A 239 -24.55 -16.29 37.43
CA ALA A 239 -24.72 -15.14 36.53
C ALA A 239 -23.76 -13.99 36.85
N LEU A 240 -23.43 -13.84 38.12
CA LEU A 240 -22.51 -12.84 38.62
C LEU A 240 -21.04 -13.12 38.16
N SER A 241 -20.60 -14.38 38.11
CA SER A 241 -19.26 -14.75 37.62
C SER A 241 -19.13 -14.54 36.12
N TYR A 242 -20.21 -14.83 35.37
CA TYR A 242 -20.28 -14.62 33.93
C TYR A 242 -20.14 -13.12 33.56
N TYR A 243 -20.85 -12.22 34.27
CA TYR A 243 -20.75 -10.79 34.05
C TYR A 243 -19.47 -10.16 34.59
N LYS A 244 -18.74 -10.80 35.52
CA LYS A 244 -17.43 -10.32 36.02
C LYS A 244 -16.26 -10.71 35.10
N ALA A 245 -16.41 -11.69 34.20
CA ALA A 245 -15.35 -12.21 33.36
C ALA A 245 -14.59 -11.10 32.56
N PRO A 246 -15.26 -10.13 31.89
CA PRO A 246 -14.56 -9.06 31.17
C PRO A 246 -13.66 -8.20 32.05
N PHE A 247 -14.05 -8.01 33.33
CA PHE A 247 -13.33 -7.20 34.29
C PHE A 247 -12.18 -7.96 34.98
N ALA A 248 -12.10 -9.27 34.81
CA ALA A 248 -10.98 -10.09 35.29
C ALA A 248 -9.85 -10.22 34.25
N ASP A 249 -10.15 -10.07 32.97
CA ASP A 249 -9.18 -10.17 31.88
C ASP A 249 -8.36 -8.88 31.75
N ARG A 250 -7.08 -8.96 32.08
CA ARG A 250 -6.15 -7.80 32.04
C ARG A 250 -5.96 -7.22 30.65
N ASN A 251 -5.97 -8.06 29.58
CA ASN A 251 -5.83 -7.52 28.22
C ASN A 251 -7.11 -6.81 27.78
N PHE A 252 -8.24 -7.42 28.10
CA PHE A 252 -9.53 -6.81 27.80
C PHE A 252 -9.79 -5.52 28.60
N GLN A 253 -9.35 -5.44 29.85
CA GLN A 253 -9.39 -4.19 30.64
C GLN A 253 -8.65 -3.05 29.92
N ARG A 254 -7.49 -3.33 29.29
CA ARG A 254 -6.72 -2.31 28.51
C ARG A 254 -7.50 -1.87 27.28
N VAL A 255 -8.17 -2.81 26.59
CA VAL A 255 -9.04 -2.49 25.46
C VAL A 255 -10.21 -1.62 25.92
N MET A 256 -10.87 -1.98 27.03
CA MET A 256 -11.95 -1.18 27.61
C MET A 256 -11.50 0.23 27.98
N ALA A 257 -10.34 0.36 28.66
CA ALA A 257 -9.78 1.65 29.04
C ALA A 257 -9.48 2.53 27.81
N PHE A 258 -8.84 1.95 26.79
CA PHE A 258 -8.61 2.63 25.51
C PHE A 258 -9.91 3.15 24.91
N LEU A 259 -10.92 2.26 24.77
CA LEU A 259 -12.20 2.60 24.17
C LEU A 259 -12.94 3.68 24.96
N ALA A 260 -12.97 3.59 26.31
CA ALA A 260 -13.60 4.59 27.15
C ALA A 260 -12.98 5.98 26.98
N VAL A 261 -11.65 6.06 27.04
CA VAL A 261 -10.93 7.35 26.88
C VAL A 261 -11.06 7.89 25.46
N MET A 262 -11.05 7.01 24.44
CA MET A 262 -11.26 7.41 23.04
C MET A 262 -12.67 7.97 22.83
N VAL A 263 -13.69 7.34 23.41
CA VAL A 263 -15.08 7.82 23.38
C VAL A 263 -15.20 9.16 24.11
N ILE A 264 -14.54 9.37 25.25
CA ILE A 264 -14.49 10.68 25.93
C ILE A 264 -13.89 11.72 24.98
N GLY A 265 -12.71 11.46 24.39
CA GLY A 265 -12.03 12.37 23.48
C GLY A 265 -12.82 12.68 22.20
N GLN A 266 -13.70 11.78 21.77
CA GLN A 266 -14.60 11.99 20.65
C GLN A 266 -15.83 12.82 21.08
N SER A 267 -16.46 12.46 22.19
CA SER A 267 -17.78 12.94 22.56
C SER A 267 -17.75 14.29 23.28
N VAL A 268 -16.69 14.60 24.04
CA VAL A 268 -16.59 15.87 24.81
C VAL A 268 -16.74 17.10 23.92
N ALA A 269 -16.20 17.05 22.69
CA ALA A 269 -16.28 18.13 21.72
C ALA A 269 -17.24 17.82 20.55
N GLY A 270 -17.75 16.58 20.43
CA GLY A 270 -18.48 16.10 19.29
C GLY A 270 -19.64 16.99 18.84
N GLN A 271 -20.53 17.34 19.77
CA GLN A 271 -21.66 18.22 19.53
C GLN A 271 -21.19 19.66 19.18
N PHE A 272 -20.12 20.12 19.81
CA PHE A 272 -19.62 21.49 19.67
C PHE A 272 -18.93 21.76 18.34
N PHE A 273 -18.44 20.74 17.61
CA PHE A 273 -17.99 20.91 16.25
C PHE A 273 -19.13 21.38 15.32
N THR A 274 -20.33 20.84 15.51
CA THR A 274 -21.51 21.27 14.74
C THR A 274 -21.91 22.71 15.11
N VAL A 275 -21.95 23.03 16.40
CA VAL A 275 -22.26 24.39 16.89
C VAL A 275 -21.22 25.39 16.39
N TYR A 276 -19.94 25.06 16.45
CA TYR A 276 -18.83 25.90 15.95
C TYR A 276 -19.01 26.23 14.45
N GLN A 277 -19.35 25.23 13.64
CA GLN A 277 -19.56 25.42 12.21
C GLN A 277 -20.79 26.28 11.91
N LEU A 278 -21.89 26.06 12.62
CA LEU A 278 -23.16 26.81 12.37
C LEU A 278 -23.14 28.21 12.98
N GLN A 279 -22.65 28.40 14.21
CA GLN A 279 -22.70 29.69 14.91
C GLN A 279 -21.46 30.54 14.73
N TYR A 280 -20.26 29.95 14.90
CA TYR A 280 -19.02 30.72 14.85
C TYR A 280 -18.54 30.95 13.42
N LEU A 281 -18.49 29.87 12.60
CA LEU A 281 -18.12 29.99 11.19
C LEU A 281 -19.28 30.46 10.31
N GLN A 282 -20.49 30.53 10.84
CA GLN A 282 -21.72 30.97 10.14
C GLN A 282 -21.96 30.20 8.83
N LEU A 283 -21.61 28.91 8.81
CA LEU A 283 -21.90 28.07 7.64
C LEU A 283 -23.41 27.84 7.53
N ASN A 284 -23.92 27.94 6.33
CA ASN A 284 -25.31 27.56 6.06
C ASN A 284 -25.45 26.02 6.08
N TYR A 285 -26.68 25.54 6.25
CA TYR A 285 -26.97 24.10 6.39
C TYR A 285 -26.51 23.31 5.16
N THR A 286 -26.66 23.84 3.95
CA THR A 286 -26.19 23.19 2.71
C THR A 286 -24.67 23.00 2.72
N ALA A 287 -23.90 24.03 3.05
CA ALA A 287 -22.45 23.93 3.12
C ALA A 287 -21.99 22.93 4.18
N PHE A 288 -22.62 22.95 5.36
CA PHE A 288 -22.35 21.95 6.42
C PHE A 288 -22.58 20.52 5.92
N GLN A 289 -23.69 20.26 5.24
CA GLN A 289 -24.01 18.92 4.73
C GLN A 289 -23.07 18.49 3.60
N LEU A 290 -22.65 19.40 2.72
CA LEU A 290 -21.63 19.11 1.70
C LEU A 290 -20.28 18.74 2.31
N LEU A 291 -19.86 19.44 3.37
CA LEU A 291 -18.63 19.12 4.09
C LEU A 291 -18.71 17.77 4.80
N THR A 292 -19.86 17.45 5.40
CA THR A 292 -20.12 16.14 5.99
C THR A 292 -20.09 15.02 4.92
N ALA A 293 -20.62 15.32 3.72
CA ALA A 293 -20.57 14.41 2.58
C ALA A 293 -19.13 14.10 2.16
N VAL A 294 -18.23 15.10 2.15
CA VAL A 294 -16.79 14.89 1.89
C VAL A 294 -16.19 13.90 2.89
N SER A 295 -16.48 14.08 4.18
CA SER A 295 -16.00 13.14 5.23
C SER A 295 -16.54 11.73 5.02
N THR A 296 -17.83 11.58 4.69
CA THR A 296 -18.48 10.29 4.45
C THR A 296 -17.88 9.60 3.23
N LEU A 297 -17.70 10.31 2.11
CA LEU A 297 -17.08 9.76 0.91
C LEU A 297 -15.62 9.35 1.15
N ALA A 298 -14.86 10.15 1.88
CA ALA A 298 -13.48 9.83 2.26
C ALA A 298 -13.42 8.56 3.14
N SER A 299 -14.35 8.42 4.08
CA SER A 299 -14.48 7.23 4.91
C SER A 299 -14.77 5.98 4.09
N LEU A 300 -15.77 6.04 3.21
CA LEU A 300 -16.14 4.93 2.33
C LEU A 300 -15.01 4.53 1.38
N ALA A 301 -14.34 5.51 0.78
CA ALA A 301 -13.24 5.26 -0.14
C ALA A 301 -12.00 4.65 0.53
N SER A 302 -11.74 5.01 1.81
CA SER A 302 -10.57 4.52 2.55
C SER A 302 -10.80 3.20 3.28
N MET A 303 -12.05 2.81 3.55
CA MET A 303 -12.38 1.62 4.34
C MET A 303 -11.81 0.31 3.79
N PRO A 304 -11.85 0.03 2.45
CA PRO A 304 -11.24 -1.17 1.90
C PRO A 304 -9.72 -1.21 2.07
N LEU A 305 -9.06 -0.03 1.99
CA LEU A 305 -7.61 0.08 2.24
C LEU A 305 -7.28 -0.22 3.70
N TRP A 306 -8.05 0.33 4.66
CA TRP A 306 -7.87 0.03 6.08
C TRP A 306 -8.07 -1.44 6.38
N GLY A 307 -9.11 -2.09 5.80
CA GLY A 307 -9.34 -3.52 5.93
C GLY A 307 -8.16 -4.34 5.45
N TYR A 308 -7.69 -4.09 4.23
CA TYR A 308 -6.52 -4.77 3.67
C TYR A 308 -5.26 -4.62 4.53
N LEU A 309 -4.99 -3.41 5.01
CA LEU A 309 -3.82 -3.14 5.85
C LEU A 309 -3.95 -3.78 7.24
N ALA A 310 -5.14 -3.80 7.82
CA ALA A 310 -5.42 -4.44 9.11
C ALA A 310 -5.26 -5.97 9.03
N ASP A 311 -5.74 -6.60 7.96
CA ASP A 311 -5.55 -8.04 7.72
C ASP A 311 -4.07 -8.39 7.54
N LYS A 312 -3.30 -7.52 6.88
CA LYS A 312 -1.88 -7.76 6.57
C LYS A 312 -0.94 -7.51 7.75
N TYR A 313 -1.16 -6.47 8.51
CA TYR A 313 -0.22 -6.01 9.54
C TYR A 313 -0.73 -6.15 10.98
N GLY A 314 -2.02 -6.49 11.15
CA GLY A 314 -2.72 -6.51 12.42
C GLY A 314 -3.47 -5.20 12.69
N ASN A 315 -4.46 -5.27 13.59
CA ASN A 315 -5.32 -4.13 13.91
C ASN A 315 -4.61 -3.09 14.77
N LYS A 316 -3.75 -3.50 15.70
CA LYS A 316 -3.06 -2.60 16.62
C LYS A 316 -2.22 -1.51 15.93
N PRO A 317 -1.29 -1.82 14.99
CA PRO A 317 -0.53 -0.78 14.30
C PRO A 317 -1.42 0.13 13.44
N MET A 318 -2.47 -0.43 12.80
CA MET A 318 -3.42 0.36 12.03
C MET A 318 -4.24 1.29 12.92
N LEU A 319 -4.62 0.85 14.11
CA LEU A 319 -5.29 1.67 15.10
C LEU A 319 -4.42 2.85 15.54
N VAL A 320 -3.13 2.64 15.81
CA VAL A 320 -2.19 3.74 16.14
C VAL A 320 -2.11 4.76 15.01
N ILE A 321 -1.97 4.30 13.75
CA ILE A 321 -1.86 5.19 12.59
C ILE A 321 -3.16 5.98 12.37
N SER A 322 -4.32 5.32 12.45
CA SER A 322 -5.62 5.98 12.29
C SER A 322 -5.94 6.93 13.45
N CYS A 323 -5.57 6.58 14.70
CA CYS A 323 -5.65 7.49 15.84
C CYS A 323 -4.78 8.74 15.64
N ALA A 324 -3.55 8.59 15.14
CA ALA A 324 -2.69 9.74 14.82
C ALA A 324 -3.34 10.67 13.76
N LEU A 325 -4.05 10.12 12.76
CA LEU A 325 -4.78 10.92 11.77
C LEU A 325 -5.95 11.71 12.40
N VAL A 326 -6.67 11.13 13.36
CA VAL A 326 -7.81 11.84 14.00
C VAL A 326 -7.38 12.81 15.11
N LEU A 327 -6.10 12.87 15.46
CA LEU A 327 -5.55 13.91 16.35
C LEU A 327 -5.42 15.26 15.64
N VAL A 328 -5.15 15.24 14.33
CA VAL A 328 -4.84 16.43 13.53
C VAL A 328 -6.04 17.39 13.38
N PRO A 329 -7.25 16.91 12.96
CA PRO A 329 -8.38 17.80 12.74
C PRO A 329 -8.71 18.75 13.91
N PRO A 330 -8.91 18.30 15.16
CA PRO A 330 -9.27 19.21 16.25
C PRO A 330 -8.27 20.33 16.50
N LEU A 331 -6.98 20.08 16.28
CA LEU A 331 -5.92 21.10 16.41
C LEU A 331 -5.99 22.12 15.28
N LEU A 332 -6.22 21.66 14.05
CA LEU A 332 -6.29 22.52 12.88
C LEU A 332 -7.60 23.31 12.77
N TRP A 333 -8.65 22.91 13.51
CA TRP A 333 -9.88 23.72 13.58
C TRP A 333 -9.64 25.13 14.13
N ILE A 334 -8.55 25.33 14.89
CA ILE A 334 -8.10 26.67 15.35
C ILE A 334 -7.81 27.62 14.18
N LEU A 335 -7.41 27.07 13.01
CA LEU A 335 -7.13 27.85 11.80
C LEU A 335 -8.38 28.25 11.03
N ALA A 336 -9.54 27.67 11.35
CA ALA A 336 -10.81 27.99 10.69
C ALA A 336 -11.46 29.20 11.37
N ALA A 337 -11.46 30.36 10.70
CA ALA A 337 -12.07 31.59 11.17
C ALA A 337 -13.12 32.08 10.17
N PRO A 338 -14.12 32.89 10.57
CA PRO A 338 -15.06 33.55 9.67
C PRO A 338 -14.30 34.44 8.68
N ASP A 339 -14.46 34.21 7.38
CA ASP A 339 -13.73 34.96 6.33
C ASP A 339 -14.61 35.88 5.45
N GLY A 340 -15.91 35.93 5.70
CA GLY A 340 -16.85 36.77 4.95
C GLY A 340 -17.08 36.33 3.49
N ILE A 341 -16.45 35.31 2.97
CA ILE A 341 -16.64 34.80 1.61
C ILE A 341 -17.79 33.80 1.59
N SER A 342 -18.84 34.09 0.77
CA SER A 342 -20.04 33.25 0.71
C SER A 342 -19.82 31.89 0.02
N GLY A 343 -18.88 31.82 -0.94
CA GLY A 343 -18.50 30.59 -1.67
C GLY A 343 -17.12 30.06 -1.30
N LEU A 344 -16.69 28.96 -1.94
CA LEU A 344 -15.32 28.47 -1.82
C LEU A 344 -14.32 29.43 -2.48
N TRP A 345 -14.76 30.09 -3.53
CA TRP A 345 -14.06 31.16 -4.26
C TRP A 345 -15.04 32.27 -4.64
N ALA A 346 -14.54 33.48 -4.72
CA ALA A 346 -15.25 34.65 -5.20
C ALA A 346 -14.27 35.54 -6.00
N TYR A 347 -14.78 36.38 -6.87
CA TYR A 347 -13.99 37.45 -7.50
C TYR A 347 -14.14 38.72 -6.69
N ASP A 348 -13.02 39.41 -6.42
CA ASP A 348 -13.05 40.73 -5.82
C ASP A 348 -13.47 41.79 -6.85
N ASN A 349 -13.70 43.03 -6.37
CA ASN A 349 -14.14 44.14 -7.23
C ASN A 349 -13.09 44.53 -8.30
N ALA A 350 -11.85 44.00 -8.18
CA ALA A 350 -10.77 44.21 -9.15
C ALA A 350 -10.61 43.02 -10.11
N GLY A 351 -11.50 41.99 -10.02
CA GLY A 351 -11.47 40.78 -10.85
C GLY A 351 -10.47 39.71 -10.35
N GLY A 352 -9.90 39.89 -9.17
CA GLY A 352 -9.00 38.89 -8.56
C GLY A 352 -9.75 37.73 -7.92
N LEU A 353 -9.26 36.50 -8.12
CA LEU A 353 -9.82 35.29 -7.51
C LEU A 353 -9.48 35.23 -6.02
N ARG A 354 -10.49 35.31 -5.16
CA ARG A 354 -10.36 35.04 -3.74
C ARG A 354 -10.85 33.64 -3.40
N VAL A 355 -9.98 32.85 -2.74
CA VAL A 355 -10.33 31.53 -2.22
C VAL A 355 -10.57 31.67 -0.72
N SER A 356 -11.70 31.14 -0.23
CA SER A 356 -11.97 31.07 1.20
C SER A 356 -11.02 30.08 1.86
N VAL A 357 -10.02 30.60 2.59
CA VAL A 357 -9.06 29.76 3.32
C VAL A 357 -9.76 28.90 4.35
N THR A 358 -10.72 29.47 5.08
CA THR A 358 -11.51 28.73 6.08
C THR A 358 -12.24 27.54 5.47
N LYS A 359 -12.94 27.73 4.35
CA LYS A 359 -13.70 26.65 3.69
C LYS A 359 -12.78 25.60 3.13
N LEU A 360 -11.63 25.97 2.56
CA LEU A 360 -10.62 25.04 2.09
C LEU A 360 -10.05 24.21 3.25
N VAL A 361 -9.68 24.86 4.36
CA VAL A 361 -9.22 24.19 5.58
C VAL A 361 -10.26 23.20 6.07
N VAL A 362 -11.52 23.60 6.17
CA VAL A 362 -12.61 22.73 6.66
C VAL A 362 -12.84 21.53 5.72
N VAL A 363 -12.73 21.70 4.39
CA VAL A 363 -12.80 20.59 3.42
C VAL A 363 -11.67 19.57 3.69
N VAL A 364 -10.43 20.06 3.84
CA VAL A 364 -9.26 19.22 4.13
C VAL A 364 -9.42 18.49 5.46
N LEU A 365 -9.89 19.20 6.50
CA LEU A 365 -10.13 18.60 7.83
C LEU A 365 -11.19 17.50 7.80
N ASN A 366 -12.27 17.71 7.04
CA ASN A 366 -13.31 16.70 6.87
C ASN A 366 -12.80 15.47 6.10
N LEU A 367 -11.94 15.68 5.09
CA LEU A 367 -11.29 14.59 4.36
C LEU A 367 -10.42 13.73 5.31
N PHE A 368 -9.50 14.36 6.06
CA PHE A 368 -8.65 13.67 7.03
C PHE A 368 -9.46 13.00 8.14
N SER A 369 -10.50 13.65 8.63
CA SER A 369 -11.41 13.11 9.63
C SER A 369 -12.11 11.85 9.12
N GLY A 370 -12.65 11.88 7.88
CA GLY A 370 -13.30 10.72 7.28
C GLY A 370 -12.37 9.53 7.13
N VAL A 371 -11.17 9.75 6.60
CA VAL A 371 -10.15 8.69 6.46
C VAL A 371 -9.73 8.13 7.81
N GLY A 372 -9.44 9.00 8.79
CA GLY A 372 -8.97 8.58 10.11
C GLY A 372 -10.03 7.81 10.89
N TRP A 373 -11.27 8.32 10.94
CA TRP A 373 -12.37 7.64 11.67
C TRP A 373 -12.78 6.33 11.04
N ALA A 374 -12.66 6.15 9.71
CA ALA A 374 -12.86 4.85 9.07
C ALA A 374 -11.87 3.81 9.60
N GLY A 375 -10.59 4.19 9.71
CA GLY A 375 -9.55 3.33 10.26
C GLY A 375 -9.76 3.01 11.74
N VAL A 376 -10.05 4.03 12.56
CA VAL A 376 -10.34 3.84 14.00
C VAL A 376 -11.54 2.92 14.17
N GLY A 377 -12.66 3.18 13.49
CA GLY A 377 -13.88 2.39 13.62
C GLY A 377 -13.68 0.91 13.28
N LEU A 378 -13.01 0.63 12.15
CA LEU A 378 -12.74 -0.75 11.73
C LEU A 378 -11.81 -1.48 12.71
N THR A 379 -10.66 -0.85 13.02
CA THR A 379 -9.61 -1.53 13.78
C THR A 379 -9.96 -1.70 15.27
N GLN A 380 -10.65 -0.71 15.87
CA GLN A 380 -11.15 -0.86 17.24
C GLN A 380 -12.21 -1.96 17.36
N PHE A 381 -13.10 -2.07 16.35
CA PHE A 381 -14.11 -3.14 16.32
C PHE A 381 -13.46 -4.52 16.22
N ASN A 382 -12.52 -4.68 15.29
CA ASN A 382 -11.78 -5.94 15.13
C ASN A 382 -10.97 -6.30 16.38
N LEU A 383 -10.31 -5.32 17.00
CA LEU A 383 -9.54 -5.52 18.23
C LEU A 383 -10.46 -5.94 19.40
N MET A 384 -11.66 -5.34 19.51
CA MET A 384 -12.66 -5.70 20.50
C MET A 384 -13.10 -7.16 20.33
N ILE A 385 -13.41 -7.55 19.10
CA ILE A 385 -13.84 -8.93 18.78
C ILE A 385 -12.68 -9.93 19.01
N GLY A 386 -11.47 -9.59 18.56
CA GLY A 386 -10.29 -10.43 18.72
C GLY A 386 -9.86 -10.63 20.18
N ALA A 387 -10.06 -9.62 21.03
CA ALA A 387 -9.78 -9.72 22.46
C ALA A 387 -10.89 -10.43 23.27
N SER A 388 -12.03 -10.79 22.63
CA SER A 388 -13.18 -11.40 23.29
C SER A 388 -13.19 -12.92 23.07
N PRO A 389 -13.18 -13.77 24.11
CA PRO A 389 -13.31 -15.22 23.97
C PRO A 389 -14.61 -15.60 23.23
N PRO A 390 -14.56 -16.56 22.27
CA PRO A 390 -15.74 -16.91 21.45
C PRO A 390 -16.99 -17.27 22.27
N GLU A 391 -16.80 -18.02 23.35
CA GLU A 391 -17.88 -18.55 24.20
C GLU A 391 -18.56 -17.44 25.03
N LYS A 392 -17.80 -16.38 25.41
CA LYS A 392 -18.26 -15.29 26.28
C LYS A 392 -18.34 -13.93 25.53
N ARG A 393 -18.25 -13.95 24.20
CA ARG A 393 -18.15 -12.72 23.36
C ARG A 393 -19.29 -11.73 23.63
N THR A 394 -20.52 -12.23 23.81
CA THR A 394 -21.69 -11.36 24.06
C THR A 394 -21.51 -10.51 25.33
N VAL A 395 -21.01 -11.09 26.42
CA VAL A 395 -20.79 -10.36 27.68
C VAL A 395 -19.64 -9.34 27.55
N TYR A 396 -18.57 -9.70 26.86
CA TYR A 396 -17.45 -8.81 26.60
C TYR A 396 -17.88 -7.59 25.77
N VAL A 397 -18.65 -7.80 24.71
CA VAL A 397 -19.20 -6.71 23.88
C VAL A 397 -20.16 -5.84 24.69
N SER A 398 -21.02 -6.45 25.53
CA SER A 398 -21.96 -5.70 26.38
C SER A 398 -21.26 -4.85 27.43
N ALA A 399 -20.15 -5.34 28.01
CA ALA A 399 -19.35 -4.57 28.95
C ALA A 399 -18.75 -3.32 28.29
N ILE A 400 -18.21 -3.45 27.07
CA ILE A 400 -17.71 -2.29 26.30
C ILE A 400 -18.86 -1.34 25.96
N ALA A 401 -20.00 -1.83 25.53
CA ALA A 401 -21.15 -0.99 25.21
C ALA A 401 -21.63 -0.17 26.42
N ALA A 402 -21.65 -0.77 27.61
CA ALA A 402 -22.03 -0.09 28.85
C ALA A 402 -21.02 1.01 29.23
N ILE A 403 -19.71 0.70 29.23
CA ILE A 403 -18.65 1.67 29.55
C ILE A 403 -18.61 2.80 28.51
N SER A 404 -18.71 2.45 27.22
CA SER A 404 -18.73 3.45 26.14
C SER A 404 -20.00 4.29 26.19
N GLY A 405 -21.14 3.71 26.58
CA GLY A 405 -22.39 4.44 26.78
C GLY A 405 -22.31 5.44 27.90
N LEU A 406 -21.72 5.08 29.06
CA LEU A 406 -21.48 5.99 30.17
C LEU A 406 -20.48 7.09 29.77
N ALA A 407 -19.34 6.72 29.17
CA ALA A 407 -18.35 7.67 28.72
C ALA A 407 -18.91 8.63 27.66
N GLY A 408 -19.60 8.10 26.67
CA GLY A 408 -20.22 8.86 25.58
C GLY A 408 -21.38 9.75 26.01
N GLY A 409 -22.04 9.41 27.11
CA GLY A 409 -23.12 10.19 27.68
C GLY A 409 -22.65 11.30 28.62
N LEU A 410 -21.67 11.02 29.47
CA LEU A 410 -21.15 11.99 30.44
C LEU A 410 -20.17 12.99 29.80
N ALA A 411 -19.39 12.57 28.80
CA ALA A 411 -18.39 13.45 28.18
C ALA A 411 -19.00 14.70 27.50
N PRO A 412 -20.10 14.65 26.72
CA PRO A 412 -20.71 15.84 26.16
C PRO A 412 -21.30 16.78 27.22
N LEU A 413 -21.84 16.22 28.35
CA LEU A 413 -22.29 17.02 29.50
C LEU A 413 -21.12 17.79 30.10
N ALA A 414 -20.00 17.12 30.34
CA ALA A 414 -18.77 17.75 30.79
C ALA A 414 -18.30 18.82 29.80
N GLY A 415 -18.33 18.54 28.49
CA GLY A 415 -18.05 19.51 27.43
C GLY A 415 -18.94 20.75 27.49
N GLY A 416 -20.25 20.56 27.71
CA GLY A 416 -21.20 21.66 27.90
C GLY A 416 -20.90 22.49 29.15
N ALA A 417 -20.56 21.84 30.26
CA ALA A 417 -20.16 22.53 31.51
C ALA A 417 -18.86 23.33 31.33
N LEU A 418 -17.87 22.75 30.64
CA LEU A 418 -16.62 23.44 30.27
C LEU A 418 -16.87 24.67 29.39
N MET A 419 -17.77 24.53 28.39
CA MET A 419 -18.14 25.68 27.56
C MET A 419 -18.78 26.81 28.32
N VAL A 420 -19.59 26.54 29.38
CA VAL A 420 -20.13 27.55 30.27
C VAL A 420 -19.02 28.16 31.15
N ALA A 421 -18.15 27.34 31.73
CA ALA A 421 -17.06 27.78 32.58
C ALA A 421 -16.04 28.67 31.83
N PHE A 422 -15.76 28.33 30.57
CA PHE A 422 -14.80 29.04 29.73
C PHE A 422 -15.45 30.09 28.81
N GLY A 423 -16.76 30.32 28.94
CA GLY A 423 -17.53 31.20 28.04
C GLY A 423 -17.05 32.68 28.01
N HIS A 424 -16.32 33.11 29.05
CA HIS A 424 -15.77 34.45 29.11
C HIS A 424 -14.33 34.56 28.59
N LEU A 425 -13.71 33.44 28.25
CA LEU A 425 -12.33 33.39 27.78
C LEU A 425 -12.26 33.64 26.28
N SER A 426 -11.78 34.82 25.88
CA SER A 426 -11.47 35.14 24.49
C SER A 426 -10.10 35.81 24.42
N PHE A 427 -9.22 35.30 23.58
CA PHE A 427 -7.85 35.83 23.44
C PHE A 427 -7.60 36.27 22.00
N PRO A 428 -7.27 37.54 21.74
CA PRO A 428 -6.85 37.98 20.41
C PRO A 428 -5.41 37.50 20.14
N THR A 429 -5.23 36.69 19.13
CA THR A 429 -3.91 36.23 18.70
C THR A 429 -3.81 36.34 17.16
N HIS A 430 -2.84 37.15 16.67
CA HIS A 430 -2.52 37.22 15.22
C HIS A 430 -3.73 37.44 14.29
N GLY A 431 -4.70 38.25 14.70
CA GLY A 431 -5.92 38.52 13.93
C GLY A 431 -7.05 37.50 14.11
N TYR A 432 -6.86 36.46 14.90
CA TYR A 432 -7.88 35.48 15.29
C TYR A 432 -8.30 35.66 16.74
N ILE A 433 -9.57 35.50 17.01
CA ILE A 433 -10.08 35.44 18.37
C ILE A 433 -10.15 33.97 18.77
N GLN A 434 -9.27 33.56 19.67
CA GLN A 434 -9.39 32.25 20.30
C GLN A 434 -10.60 32.26 21.22
N ASN A 435 -11.43 31.25 21.14
CA ASN A 435 -12.70 31.17 21.88
C ASN A 435 -12.79 29.87 22.69
N PRO A 436 -13.81 29.68 23.52
CA PRO A 436 -13.99 28.47 24.32
C PRO A 436 -14.00 27.15 23.54
N TYR A 437 -14.44 27.17 22.27
CA TYR A 437 -14.44 26.01 21.41
C TYR A 437 -13.03 25.47 21.17
N HIS A 438 -12.03 26.35 20.96
CA HIS A 438 -10.65 25.95 20.73
C HIS A 438 -10.05 25.23 21.95
N LEU A 439 -10.36 25.71 23.17
CA LEU A 439 -9.94 25.03 24.41
C LEU A 439 -10.60 23.66 24.53
N LEU A 440 -11.88 23.55 24.20
CA LEU A 440 -12.59 22.28 24.21
C LEU A 440 -12.01 21.29 23.16
N PHE A 441 -11.62 21.78 21.98
CA PHE A 441 -10.96 20.97 20.96
C PHE A 441 -9.57 20.51 21.41
N LEU A 442 -8.83 21.34 22.15
CA LEU A 442 -7.57 20.96 22.76
C LEU A 442 -7.76 19.86 23.82
N ILE A 443 -8.75 19.99 24.71
CA ILE A 443 -9.09 18.95 25.70
C ILE A 443 -9.46 17.63 25.01
N ALA A 444 -10.28 17.69 23.96
CA ALA A 444 -10.63 16.51 23.16
C ALA A 444 -9.40 15.85 22.53
N THR A 445 -8.44 16.65 22.06
CA THR A 445 -7.17 16.15 21.52
C THR A 445 -6.31 15.50 22.59
N LEU A 446 -6.17 16.14 23.75
CA LEU A 446 -5.40 15.57 24.87
C LEU A 446 -6.00 14.23 25.35
N ALA A 447 -7.33 14.13 25.41
CA ALA A 447 -7.99 12.86 25.70
C ALA A 447 -7.69 11.77 24.66
N ARG A 448 -7.68 12.12 23.36
CA ARG A 448 -7.30 11.19 22.28
C ARG A 448 -5.83 10.79 22.33
N VAL A 449 -4.92 11.72 22.69
CA VAL A 449 -3.50 11.41 22.93
C VAL A 449 -3.37 10.41 24.09
N GLY A 450 -4.11 10.64 25.18
CA GLY A 450 -4.17 9.70 26.30
C GLY A 450 -4.70 8.32 25.88
N ALA A 451 -5.76 8.29 25.06
CA ALA A 451 -6.26 7.04 24.50
C ALA A 451 -5.19 6.32 23.63
N MET A 452 -4.49 7.06 22.77
CA MET A 452 -3.44 6.48 21.92
C MET A 452 -2.30 5.86 22.76
N ALA A 453 -1.93 6.48 23.88
CA ALA A 453 -0.94 5.92 24.81
C ALA A 453 -1.40 4.56 25.41
N LEU A 454 -2.69 4.39 25.64
CA LEU A 454 -3.26 3.14 26.15
C LEU A 454 -3.25 1.97 25.13
N ILE A 455 -2.99 2.23 23.85
CA ILE A 455 -2.87 1.17 22.84
C ILE A 455 -1.56 0.35 23.05
N GLY A 456 -0.49 0.97 23.54
CA GLY A 456 0.81 0.34 23.70
C GLY A 456 0.76 -1.00 24.46
N PRO A 457 0.15 -1.07 25.66
CA PRO A 457 0.08 -2.28 26.46
C PRO A 457 -0.87 -3.38 25.95
N ILE A 458 -1.75 -3.09 24.96
CA ILE A 458 -2.69 -4.07 24.40
C ILE A 458 -1.91 -5.14 23.66
N LYS A 459 -2.24 -6.41 23.91
CA LYS A 459 -1.67 -7.56 23.20
C LYS A 459 -2.59 -7.98 22.07
N GLU A 460 -2.02 -8.14 20.89
CA GLU A 460 -2.66 -8.72 19.71
C GLU A 460 -1.66 -9.67 19.05
N ASP A 461 -2.00 -10.97 19.01
CA ASP A 461 -1.14 -12.00 18.43
C ASP A 461 -1.03 -11.81 16.92
N GLY A 462 0.18 -11.98 16.38
CA GLY A 462 0.45 -11.83 14.94
C GLY A 462 0.57 -10.39 14.44
N SER A 463 0.34 -9.37 15.28
CA SER A 463 0.48 -7.97 14.85
C SER A 463 1.94 -7.55 14.69
N ARG A 464 2.23 -6.75 13.64
CA ARG A 464 3.56 -6.19 13.39
C ARG A 464 3.79 -4.92 14.20
N GLN A 465 5.07 -4.57 14.42
CA GLN A 465 5.41 -3.31 15.09
C GLN A 465 5.01 -2.10 14.24
N THR A 466 4.41 -1.07 14.85
CA THR A 466 3.95 0.15 14.15
C THR A 466 5.07 0.85 13.37
N GLY A 467 6.30 0.89 13.92
CA GLY A 467 7.45 1.49 13.24
C GLY A 467 7.83 0.77 11.94
N TYR A 468 7.78 -0.56 11.93
CA TYR A 468 7.97 -1.36 10.71
C TYR A 468 6.91 -1.03 9.67
N VAL A 469 5.64 -0.97 10.07
CA VAL A 469 4.53 -0.66 9.15
C VAL A 469 4.64 0.74 8.57
N LEU A 470 4.99 1.74 9.38
CA LEU A 470 5.22 3.12 8.89
C LEU A 470 6.35 3.19 7.87
N LYS A 471 7.45 2.45 8.09
CA LYS A 471 8.55 2.35 7.12
C LYS A 471 8.08 1.75 5.80
N GLN A 472 7.27 0.69 5.85
CA GLN A 472 6.70 0.05 4.67
C GLN A 472 5.71 0.97 3.92
N LEU A 473 4.85 1.68 4.65
CA LEU A 473 3.88 2.63 4.04
C LEU A 473 4.57 3.83 3.39
N LYS A 474 5.67 4.33 3.98
CA LYS A 474 6.49 5.41 3.37
C LYS A 474 7.18 4.94 2.08
N ALA A 475 7.69 3.71 2.05
CA ALA A 475 8.33 3.12 0.87
C ALA A 475 7.32 2.77 -0.24
N SER A 476 6.06 2.58 0.09
CA SER A 476 4.99 2.16 -0.83
C SER A 476 4.10 3.34 -1.16
N LYS A 477 3.65 3.47 -2.40
CA LYS A 477 2.55 4.37 -2.76
C LYS A 477 1.22 3.63 -2.47
N PRO A 478 0.65 3.73 -1.25
CA PRO A 478 -0.36 2.78 -0.77
C PRO A 478 -1.63 2.75 -1.62
N ILE A 479 -2.09 3.91 -2.11
CA ILE A 479 -3.31 3.99 -2.94
C ILE A 479 -3.09 3.33 -4.30
N GLY A 480 -1.98 3.66 -4.98
CA GLY A 480 -1.64 3.07 -6.29
C GLY A 480 -1.37 1.57 -6.21
N SER A 481 -0.73 1.14 -5.14
CA SER A 481 -0.47 -0.27 -4.86
C SER A 481 -1.76 -1.04 -4.59
N PHE A 482 -2.65 -0.50 -3.77
CA PHE A 482 -3.93 -1.14 -3.44
C PHE A 482 -4.82 -1.36 -4.66
N THR A 483 -4.96 -0.36 -5.53
CA THR A 483 -5.75 -0.50 -6.78
C THR A 483 -5.15 -1.55 -7.71
N GLY A 484 -3.82 -1.60 -7.86
CA GLY A 484 -3.12 -2.64 -8.62
C GLY A 484 -3.35 -4.04 -8.04
N ILE A 485 -3.20 -4.20 -6.73
CA ILE A 485 -3.44 -5.45 -6.01
C ILE A 485 -4.89 -5.93 -6.19
N GLN A 486 -5.86 -5.02 -6.05
CA GLN A 486 -7.27 -5.36 -6.23
C GLN A 486 -7.59 -5.78 -7.67
N THR A 487 -7.00 -5.13 -8.67
CA THR A 487 -7.16 -5.51 -10.07
C THR A 487 -6.51 -6.87 -10.35
N LEU A 488 -5.30 -7.12 -9.83
CA LEU A 488 -4.59 -8.38 -9.97
C LEU A 488 -5.39 -9.56 -9.39
N SER A 489 -5.99 -9.38 -8.21
CA SER A 489 -6.70 -10.46 -7.50
C SER A 489 -8.15 -10.68 -7.95
N LYS A 490 -8.85 -9.65 -8.45
CA LYS A 490 -10.30 -9.71 -8.71
C LYS A 490 -10.72 -9.59 -10.17
N SER A 491 -9.83 -9.13 -11.06
CA SER A 491 -10.20 -8.95 -12.47
C SER A 491 -10.35 -10.27 -13.20
N GLY A 492 -11.44 -10.46 -13.90
CA GLY A 492 -11.63 -11.59 -14.82
C GLY A 492 -10.79 -11.50 -16.11
N SER A 493 -10.32 -10.30 -16.47
CA SER A 493 -9.52 -10.06 -17.67
C SER A 493 -8.02 -10.33 -17.40
N SER A 494 -7.43 -11.24 -18.16
CA SER A 494 -5.99 -11.53 -18.08
C SER A 494 -5.14 -10.30 -18.43
N SER A 495 -5.54 -9.53 -19.45
CA SER A 495 -4.84 -8.31 -19.85
C SER A 495 -4.81 -7.27 -18.72
N ALA A 496 -5.92 -7.10 -17.98
CA ALA A 496 -5.98 -6.20 -16.85
C ALA A 496 -5.07 -6.68 -15.70
N ARG A 497 -4.98 -8.00 -15.46
CA ARG A 497 -4.08 -8.56 -14.45
C ARG A 497 -2.60 -8.41 -14.83
N VAL A 498 -2.26 -8.56 -16.12
CA VAL A 498 -0.90 -8.31 -16.64
C VAL A 498 -0.48 -6.86 -16.37
N LEU A 499 -1.32 -5.89 -16.77
CA LEU A 499 -1.05 -4.46 -16.55
C LEU A 499 -0.96 -4.11 -15.05
N ALA A 500 -1.77 -4.78 -14.22
CA ALA A 500 -1.71 -4.61 -12.77
C ALA A 500 -0.39 -5.12 -12.20
N ALA A 501 0.07 -6.31 -12.59
CA ALA A 501 1.35 -6.88 -12.18
C ALA A 501 2.53 -5.99 -12.61
N GLU A 502 2.54 -5.53 -13.86
CA GLU A 502 3.54 -4.59 -14.38
C GLU A 502 3.60 -3.29 -13.59
N ARG A 503 2.44 -2.68 -13.35
CA ARG A 503 2.34 -1.46 -12.54
C ARG A 503 2.88 -1.65 -11.13
N LEU A 504 2.58 -2.78 -10.49
CA LEU A 504 3.07 -3.11 -9.15
C LEU A 504 4.58 -3.30 -9.12
N GLY A 505 5.17 -3.92 -10.14
CA GLY A 505 6.61 -4.03 -10.32
C GLY A 505 7.29 -2.66 -10.45
N ARG A 506 6.78 -1.80 -11.34
CA ARG A 506 7.30 -0.41 -11.53
C ARG A 506 7.19 0.44 -10.25
N LEU A 507 6.16 0.24 -9.44
CA LEU A 507 6.01 0.93 -8.15
C LEU A 507 6.99 0.42 -7.09
N LYS A 508 7.65 -0.72 -7.32
CA LYS A 508 8.58 -1.40 -6.41
C LYS A 508 7.99 -1.54 -5.00
N THR A 509 6.70 -1.88 -4.93
CA THR A 509 5.97 -1.88 -3.67
C THR A 509 6.04 -3.22 -2.94
N PRO A 510 6.60 -3.29 -1.73
CA PRO A 510 6.62 -4.51 -0.93
C PRO A 510 5.21 -5.00 -0.52
N LEU A 511 4.20 -4.13 -0.63
CA LEU A 511 2.80 -4.48 -0.35
C LEU A 511 2.25 -5.53 -1.31
N ALA A 512 2.76 -5.57 -2.55
CA ALA A 512 2.24 -6.44 -3.60
C ALA A 512 2.88 -7.84 -3.63
N VAL A 513 3.93 -8.08 -2.85
CA VAL A 513 4.73 -9.32 -2.95
C VAL A 513 3.85 -10.57 -2.79
N GLU A 514 2.97 -10.61 -1.80
CA GLU A 514 2.14 -11.79 -1.53
C GLU A 514 1.14 -12.08 -2.65
N GLU A 515 0.51 -11.03 -3.21
CA GLU A 515 -0.42 -11.18 -4.33
C GLU A 515 0.30 -11.52 -5.63
N LEU A 516 1.47 -10.97 -5.86
CA LEU A 516 2.31 -11.35 -7.00
C LEU A 516 2.81 -12.78 -6.88
N VAL A 517 3.14 -13.23 -5.66
CA VAL A 517 3.47 -14.65 -5.40
C VAL A 517 2.27 -15.55 -5.73
N ARG A 518 1.05 -15.19 -5.33
CA ARG A 518 -0.15 -15.94 -5.73
C ARG A 518 -0.37 -15.91 -7.25
N ALA A 519 -0.07 -14.79 -7.90
CA ALA A 519 -0.20 -14.64 -9.35
C ALA A 519 0.84 -15.48 -10.14
N LEU A 520 1.87 -16.04 -9.51
CA LEU A 520 2.74 -17.05 -10.12
C LEU A 520 2.00 -18.36 -10.47
N ASP A 521 0.81 -18.57 -9.88
CA ASP A 521 -0.10 -19.68 -10.13
C ASP A 521 -1.34 -19.29 -10.95
N ASP A 522 -1.34 -18.11 -11.59
CA ASP A 522 -2.46 -17.66 -12.41
C ASP A 522 -2.69 -18.60 -13.60
N VAL A 523 -3.95 -18.76 -14.01
CA VAL A 523 -4.33 -19.60 -15.15
C VAL A 523 -3.68 -19.12 -16.45
N ALA A 524 -3.52 -17.80 -16.62
CA ALA A 524 -2.95 -17.20 -17.81
C ALA A 524 -1.42 -17.08 -17.70
N LEU A 525 -0.70 -17.71 -18.65
CA LEU A 525 0.77 -17.67 -18.71
C LEU A 525 1.35 -16.24 -18.68
N PRO A 526 0.83 -15.26 -19.46
CA PRO A 526 1.36 -13.88 -19.42
C PRO A 526 1.25 -13.22 -18.05
N VAL A 527 0.26 -13.60 -17.23
CA VAL A 527 0.14 -13.07 -15.85
C VAL A 527 1.21 -13.66 -14.96
N ARG A 528 1.49 -14.97 -15.07
CA ARG A 528 2.56 -15.64 -14.33
C ARG A 528 3.93 -15.04 -14.65
N GLU A 529 4.22 -14.84 -15.95
CA GLU A 529 5.48 -14.24 -16.42
C GLU A 529 5.65 -12.81 -15.87
N GLN A 530 4.62 -11.98 -16.00
CA GLN A 530 4.66 -10.62 -15.52
C GLN A 530 4.75 -10.51 -13.99
N ALA A 531 4.11 -11.46 -13.26
CA ALA A 531 4.24 -11.55 -11.82
C ALA A 531 5.68 -11.88 -11.39
N ALA A 532 6.33 -12.85 -12.05
CA ALA A 532 7.73 -13.17 -11.78
C ALA A 532 8.65 -11.97 -12.06
N GLN A 533 8.46 -11.29 -13.19
CA GLN A 533 9.22 -10.09 -13.53
C GLN A 533 9.03 -8.98 -12.49
N ALA A 534 7.78 -8.72 -12.08
CA ALA A 534 7.45 -7.71 -11.07
C ALA A 534 8.09 -8.02 -9.71
N LEU A 535 8.12 -9.29 -9.30
CA LEU A 535 8.81 -9.71 -8.07
C LEU A 535 10.31 -9.44 -8.13
N GLY A 536 10.93 -9.69 -9.29
CA GLY A 536 12.34 -9.35 -9.51
C GLY A 536 12.62 -7.84 -9.48
N GLU A 537 11.70 -7.01 -10.00
CA GLU A 537 11.82 -5.53 -9.96
C GLU A 537 11.64 -4.97 -8.55
N ILE A 538 10.78 -5.59 -7.73
CA ILE A 538 10.58 -5.24 -6.32
C ILE A 538 11.82 -5.58 -5.48
N GLY A 539 12.48 -6.70 -5.77
CA GLY A 539 13.69 -7.11 -5.08
C GLY A 539 13.49 -7.58 -3.63
N ASP A 540 12.29 -8.04 -3.27
CA ASP A 540 11.98 -8.46 -1.89
C ASP A 540 12.36 -9.94 -1.67
N PRO A 541 13.21 -10.28 -0.68
CA PRO A 541 13.64 -11.65 -0.41
C PRO A 541 12.51 -12.65 -0.09
N ARG A 542 11.33 -12.18 0.32
CA ARG A 542 10.16 -13.04 0.56
C ARG A 542 9.69 -13.77 -0.70
N ALA A 543 10.03 -13.26 -1.89
CA ALA A 543 9.70 -13.89 -3.15
C ALA A 543 10.67 -15.02 -3.54
N THR A 544 11.83 -15.16 -2.88
CA THR A 544 12.89 -16.10 -3.25
C THR A 544 12.40 -17.54 -3.26
N LEU A 545 11.86 -18.04 -2.14
CA LEU A 545 11.40 -19.43 -2.05
C LEU A 545 10.26 -19.76 -3.05
N PRO A 546 9.21 -18.94 -3.21
CA PRO A 546 8.19 -19.16 -4.24
C PRO A 546 8.77 -19.23 -5.65
N LEU A 547 9.71 -18.33 -6.00
CA LEU A 547 10.34 -18.31 -7.32
C LEU A 547 11.26 -19.51 -7.54
N VAL A 548 11.98 -19.99 -6.51
CA VAL A 548 12.74 -21.25 -6.55
C VAL A 548 11.82 -22.42 -6.85
N GLY A 549 10.63 -22.48 -6.24
CA GLY A 549 9.62 -23.48 -6.57
C GLY A 549 9.22 -23.45 -8.05
N LYS A 550 9.02 -22.26 -8.63
CA LYS A 550 8.67 -22.11 -10.06
C LYS A 550 9.86 -22.37 -11.01
N LEU A 551 11.07 -22.11 -10.57
CA LEU A 551 12.28 -22.46 -11.31
C LEU A 551 12.41 -23.99 -11.46
N SER A 552 12.10 -24.73 -10.41
CA SER A 552 12.19 -26.19 -10.38
C SER A 552 11.05 -26.91 -11.09
N ASP A 553 9.87 -26.28 -11.14
CA ASP A 553 8.65 -26.83 -11.76
C ASP A 553 8.65 -26.58 -13.28
N ALA A 554 8.96 -27.63 -14.04
CA ALA A 554 8.93 -27.57 -15.51
C ALA A 554 7.51 -27.30 -16.08
N SER A 555 6.45 -27.65 -15.35
CA SER A 555 5.05 -27.44 -15.77
C SER A 555 4.59 -26.00 -15.58
N SER A 556 5.29 -25.20 -14.79
CA SER A 556 4.95 -23.82 -14.52
C SER A 556 4.98 -22.91 -15.76
N GLY A 557 5.80 -23.26 -16.77
CA GLY A 557 6.03 -22.45 -17.97
C GLY A 557 6.82 -21.15 -17.76
N ILE A 558 7.22 -20.84 -16.53
CA ILE A 558 7.89 -19.58 -16.14
C ILE A 558 9.26 -19.78 -15.52
N SER A 559 9.90 -20.92 -15.73
CA SER A 559 11.23 -21.21 -15.15
C SER A 559 12.29 -20.15 -15.53
N GLY A 560 12.26 -19.65 -16.79
CA GLY A 560 13.13 -18.58 -17.26
C GLY A 560 12.88 -17.23 -16.56
N PRO A 561 11.66 -16.69 -16.59
CA PRO A 561 11.29 -15.50 -15.82
C PRO A 561 11.59 -15.62 -14.32
N ALA A 562 11.36 -16.78 -13.70
CA ALA A 562 11.67 -17.04 -12.30
C ALA A 562 13.17 -16.95 -12.01
N ALA A 563 14.00 -17.57 -12.86
CA ALA A 563 15.46 -17.47 -12.75
C ALA A 563 15.92 -16.00 -12.83
N THR A 564 15.42 -15.25 -13.84
CA THR A 564 15.76 -13.83 -14.01
C THR A 564 15.36 -12.99 -12.80
N ALA A 565 14.19 -13.27 -12.22
CA ALA A 565 13.70 -12.59 -11.02
C ALA A 565 14.60 -12.88 -9.80
N LEU A 566 15.01 -14.14 -9.61
CA LEU A 566 15.93 -14.56 -8.55
C LEU A 566 17.28 -13.84 -8.65
N GLY A 567 17.82 -13.73 -9.86
CA GLY A 567 19.06 -12.99 -10.10
C GLY A 567 18.95 -11.51 -9.73
N LYS A 568 17.82 -10.85 -10.07
CA LYS A 568 17.54 -9.45 -9.70
C LYS A 568 17.32 -9.25 -8.20
N ILE A 569 16.70 -10.22 -7.51
CA ILE A 569 16.54 -10.18 -6.06
C ILE A 569 17.90 -10.29 -5.36
N GLY A 570 18.79 -11.11 -5.89
CA GLY A 570 20.16 -11.25 -5.38
C GLY A 570 20.28 -11.96 -4.03
N ASP A 571 19.27 -12.71 -3.59
CA ASP A 571 19.27 -13.44 -2.34
C ASP A 571 20.10 -14.73 -2.48
N SER A 572 21.15 -14.89 -1.67
CA SER A 572 22.05 -16.04 -1.69
C SER A 572 21.35 -17.39 -1.42
N SER A 573 20.20 -17.38 -0.77
CA SER A 573 19.37 -18.60 -0.57
C SER A 573 18.90 -19.24 -1.89
N ALA A 574 18.90 -18.49 -3.01
CA ALA A 574 18.56 -19.00 -4.33
C ALA A 574 19.73 -19.69 -5.04
N LEU A 575 20.97 -19.51 -4.60
CA LEU A 575 22.18 -20.03 -5.26
C LEU A 575 22.15 -21.53 -5.53
N PRO A 576 21.82 -22.41 -4.57
CA PRO A 576 21.81 -23.86 -4.85
C PRO A 576 20.82 -24.23 -5.96
N ALA A 577 19.65 -23.58 -5.99
CA ALA A 577 18.63 -23.84 -6.99
C ALA A 577 19.02 -23.31 -8.38
N LEU A 578 19.63 -22.12 -8.45
CA LEU A 578 20.14 -21.55 -9.70
C LEU A 578 21.32 -22.34 -10.24
N ALA A 579 22.25 -22.79 -9.37
CA ALA A 579 23.36 -23.66 -9.76
C ALA A 579 22.87 -24.99 -10.34
N ALA A 580 21.92 -25.64 -9.66
CA ALA A 580 21.31 -26.88 -10.16
C ALA A 580 20.56 -26.63 -11.50
N ALA A 581 19.84 -25.51 -11.63
CA ALA A 581 19.16 -25.17 -12.87
C ALA A 581 20.11 -24.84 -14.03
N ALA A 582 21.32 -24.32 -13.75
CA ALA A 582 22.35 -24.02 -14.74
C ALA A 582 23.04 -25.31 -15.23
N GLN A 583 23.18 -26.30 -14.36
CA GLN A 583 23.79 -27.58 -14.69
C GLN A 583 22.82 -28.57 -15.33
N LEU A 584 21.58 -28.63 -14.82
CA LEU A 584 20.60 -29.66 -15.16
C LEU A 584 19.32 -29.03 -15.73
N GLY A 585 18.90 -29.45 -16.90
CA GLY A 585 17.64 -29.04 -17.48
C GLY A 585 17.71 -28.67 -18.97
N PRO A 586 16.59 -28.23 -19.56
CA PRO A 586 16.57 -27.81 -20.96
C PRO A 586 17.38 -26.52 -21.16
N PRO A 587 17.99 -26.32 -22.33
CA PRO A 587 18.87 -25.17 -22.63
C PRO A 587 18.29 -23.80 -22.25
N PRO A 588 17.01 -23.47 -22.52
CA PRO A 588 16.47 -22.17 -22.15
C PRO A 588 16.47 -21.89 -20.63
N ARG A 589 16.24 -22.93 -19.82
CA ARG A 589 16.27 -22.79 -18.34
C ARG A 589 17.71 -22.62 -17.85
N ARG A 590 18.65 -23.38 -18.43
CA ARG A 590 20.09 -23.29 -18.10
C ARG A 590 20.63 -21.89 -18.40
N LEU A 591 20.31 -21.35 -19.60
CA LEU A 591 20.69 -20.00 -20.01
C LEU A 591 20.12 -18.91 -19.07
N ALA A 592 18.84 -19.04 -18.69
CA ALA A 592 18.23 -18.08 -17.77
C ALA A 592 18.85 -18.14 -16.38
N ALA A 593 19.18 -19.32 -15.88
CA ALA A 593 19.84 -19.51 -14.59
C ALA A 593 21.25 -18.92 -14.59
N MET A 594 22.04 -19.11 -15.65
CA MET A 594 23.37 -18.50 -15.78
C MET A 594 23.33 -16.99 -15.83
N LYS A 595 22.40 -16.42 -16.61
CA LYS A 595 22.19 -14.98 -16.62
C LYS A 595 21.81 -14.45 -15.24
N ALA A 596 20.98 -15.19 -14.49
CA ALA A 596 20.61 -14.85 -13.13
C ALA A 596 21.80 -14.89 -12.16
N LEU A 597 22.65 -15.92 -12.28
CA LEU A 597 23.89 -16.04 -11.50
C LEU A 597 24.81 -14.84 -11.78
N GLY A 598 24.90 -14.37 -13.03
CA GLY A 598 25.69 -13.20 -13.37
C GLY A 598 25.31 -11.92 -12.62
N TYR A 599 24.03 -11.76 -12.24
CA TYR A 599 23.55 -10.60 -11.47
C TYR A 599 23.79 -10.72 -9.97
N MET A 600 24.10 -11.91 -9.45
CA MET A 600 24.27 -12.13 -8.01
C MET A 600 25.66 -11.70 -7.53
N ALA A 601 25.73 -10.98 -6.42
CA ALA A 601 26.98 -10.44 -5.88
C ALA A 601 27.81 -11.45 -5.07
N ASP A 602 27.35 -12.68 -4.89
CA ASP A 602 28.02 -13.69 -4.09
C ASP A 602 29.28 -14.24 -4.77
N GLY A 603 30.40 -14.38 -4.03
CA GLY A 603 31.68 -14.85 -4.56
C GLY A 603 31.67 -16.31 -5.06
N SER A 604 30.83 -17.17 -4.47
CA SER A 604 30.72 -18.58 -4.89
C SER A 604 30.16 -18.76 -6.29
N VAL A 605 29.46 -17.73 -6.82
CA VAL A 605 28.94 -17.73 -8.18
C VAL A 605 30.07 -17.87 -9.22
N THR A 606 31.21 -17.25 -8.98
CA THR A 606 32.34 -17.30 -9.91
C THR A 606 32.84 -18.73 -10.09
N GLU A 607 32.90 -19.51 -9.00
CA GLU A 607 33.28 -20.92 -9.06
C GLU A 607 32.27 -21.76 -9.86
N ILE A 608 30.97 -21.52 -9.66
CA ILE A 608 29.88 -22.21 -10.37
C ILE A 608 29.97 -21.92 -11.88
N LEU A 609 30.17 -20.65 -12.24
CA LEU A 609 30.28 -20.25 -13.65
C LEU A 609 31.55 -20.78 -14.31
N CYS A 610 32.67 -20.79 -13.58
CA CYS A 610 33.92 -21.39 -14.06
C CYS A 610 33.80 -22.88 -14.36
N ALA A 611 33.07 -23.63 -13.52
CA ALA A 611 32.79 -25.05 -13.79
C ALA A 611 31.96 -25.28 -15.08
N LEU A 612 31.15 -24.29 -15.51
CA LEU A 612 30.34 -24.36 -16.72
C LEU A 612 31.11 -23.98 -18.02
N LEU A 613 32.34 -23.51 -17.91
CA LEU A 613 33.19 -23.22 -19.09
C LEU A 613 33.52 -24.47 -19.87
N GLY A 614 33.57 -25.65 -19.22
CA GLY A 614 33.78 -26.93 -19.87
C GLY A 614 32.51 -27.64 -20.38
N ASP A 615 31.39 -26.98 -20.46
CA ASP A 615 30.12 -27.61 -20.91
C ASP A 615 30.20 -28.01 -22.39
N PRO A 616 29.66 -29.19 -22.77
CA PRO A 616 29.66 -29.64 -24.17
C PRO A 616 28.86 -28.71 -25.10
N ASP A 617 27.83 -28.04 -24.62
CA ASP A 617 27.04 -27.09 -25.39
C ASP A 617 27.73 -25.72 -25.45
N HIS A 618 28.14 -25.32 -26.67
CA HIS A 618 28.80 -24.04 -26.89
C HIS A 618 27.97 -22.83 -26.48
N THR A 619 26.63 -22.91 -26.54
CA THR A 619 25.74 -21.79 -26.14
C THR A 619 25.76 -21.62 -24.62
N ILE A 620 25.89 -22.69 -23.87
CA ILE A 620 26.06 -22.69 -22.42
C ILE A 620 27.41 -22.08 -22.04
N ARG A 621 28.51 -22.50 -22.74
CA ARG A 621 29.82 -21.90 -22.53
C ARG A 621 29.80 -20.40 -22.81
N THR A 622 29.17 -19.96 -23.93
CA THR A 622 29.02 -18.54 -24.24
C THR A 622 28.32 -17.80 -23.12
N ALA A 623 27.24 -18.34 -22.55
CA ALA A 623 26.48 -17.71 -21.47
C ALA A 623 27.29 -17.64 -20.17
N ALA A 624 28.07 -18.69 -19.84
CA ALA A 624 28.97 -18.68 -18.68
C ALA A 624 30.06 -17.60 -18.83
N ILE A 625 30.71 -17.53 -20.00
CA ILE A 625 31.72 -16.51 -20.29
C ILE A 625 31.14 -15.10 -20.16
N ARG A 626 29.95 -14.83 -20.73
CA ARG A 626 29.29 -13.52 -20.61
C ARG A 626 28.95 -13.19 -19.15
N ALA A 627 28.45 -14.13 -18.38
CA ALA A 627 28.14 -13.91 -16.97
C ALA A 627 29.43 -13.57 -16.17
N LEU A 628 30.54 -14.25 -16.46
CA LEU A 628 31.85 -13.94 -15.85
C LEU A 628 32.37 -12.57 -16.30
N ALA A 629 32.18 -12.21 -17.58
CA ALA A 629 32.57 -10.91 -18.11
C ALA A 629 31.78 -9.75 -17.47
N GLU A 630 30.47 -9.94 -17.20
CA GLU A 630 29.64 -8.95 -16.51
C GLU A 630 30.03 -8.76 -15.05
N ARG A 631 30.54 -9.82 -14.41
CA ARG A 631 30.98 -9.77 -13.00
C ARG A 631 32.32 -9.07 -12.81
N GLU A 632 33.18 -9.08 -13.83
CA GLU A 632 34.54 -8.53 -13.77
C GLU A 632 35.35 -9.03 -12.53
N ASP A 633 35.10 -10.27 -12.07
CA ASP A 633 35.72 -10.84 -10.89
C ASP A 633 37.10 -11.40 -11.22
N PRO A 634 38.17 -10.89 -10.60
CA PRO A 634 39.56 -11.35 -10.88
C PRO A 634 39.77 -12.87 -10.64
N ALA A 635 38.96 -13.49 -9.76
CA ALA A 635 39.06 -14.93 -9.51
C ALA A 635 38.75 -15.79 -10.75
N SER A 636 38.06 -15.27 -11.77
CA SER A 636 37.76 -15.94 -13.03
C SER A 636 38.92 -15.98 -14.02
N LEU A 637 39.95 -15.17 -13.84
CA LEU A 637 41.05 -14.93 -14.80
C LEU A 637 41.69 -16.25 -15.24
N ALA A 638 42.15 -17.06 -14.29
CA ALA A 638 42.85 -18.31 -14.59
C ALA A 638 42.00 -19.30 -15.41
N SER A 639 40.69 -19.42 -15.04
CA SER A 639 39.74 -20.29 -15.75
C SER A 639 39.46 -19.79 -17.18
N LEU A 640 39.28 -18.48 -17.36
CA LEU A 640 39.07 -17.89 -18.69
C LEU A 640 40.32 -18.00 -19.58
N MET A 641 41.52 -17.85 -19.02
CA MET A 641 42.80 -18.08 -19.74
C MET A 641 42.92 -19.54 -20.17
N THR A 642 42.61 -20.49 -19.30
CA THR A 642 42.64 -21.91 -19.68
C THR A 642 41.61 -22.23 -20.77
N GLN A 643 40.41 -21.63 -20.65
CA GLN A 643 39.36 -21.84 -21.65
C GLN A 643 39.72 -21.27 -23.03
N ILE A 644 40.34 -20.08 -23.11
CA ILE A 644 40.72 -19.50 -24.40
C ILE A 644 41.79 -20.34 -25.11
N GLU A 645 42.60 -21.11 -24.39
CA GLU A 645 43.63 -21.97 -24.99
C GLU A 645 43.02 -23.20 -25.68
N CYS A 646 41.88 -23.71 -25.21
CA CYS A 646 41.26 -24.94 -25.72
C CYS A 646 39.94 -24.72 -26.50
N GLU A 647 39.41 -23.49 -26.54
CA GLU A 647 38.20 -23.16 -27.26
C GLU A 647 38.42 -23.13 -28.78
N GLU A 648 37.54 -23.83 -29.53
CA GLU A 648 37.57 -23.90 -30.99
C GLU A 648 36.48 -23.07 -31.65
N GLU A 649 35.37 -22.84 -30.91
CA GLU A 649 34.23 -22.11 -31.47
C GLU A 649 34.53 -20.60 -31.61
N PRO A 650 34.50 -20.04 -32.84
CA PRO A 650 34.84 -18.63 -33.06
C PRO A 650 34.00 -17.64 -32.26
N SER A 651 32.71 -17.92 -32.08
CA SER A 651 31.79 -17.06 -31.30
C SER A 651 32.19 -16.98 -29.82
N ASN A 652 32.66 -18.10 -29.24
CA ASN A 652 33.13 -18.16 -27.88
C ASN A 652 34.51 -17.49 -27.71
N LEU A 653 35.41 -17.66 -28.68
CA LEU A 653 36.71 -16.96 -28.69
C LEU A 653 36.55 -15.44 -28.65
N ALA A 654 35.62 -14.89 -29.41
CA ALA A 654 35.34 -13.44 -29.37
C ALA A 654 34.84 -12.97 -28.00
N VAL A 655 33.91 -13.74 -27.36
CA VAL A 655 33.38 -13.39 -26.05
C VAL A 655 34.40 -13.60 -24.94
N LEU A 656 35.26 -14.60 -25.02
CA LEU A 656 36.41 -14.81 -24.12
C LEU A 656 37.40 -13.64 -24.19
N ALA A 657 37.69 -13.19 -25.40
CA ALA A 657 38.57 -12.03 -25.59
C ALA A 657 37.98 -10.76 -24.94
N ASP A 658 36.69 -10.46 -25.17
CA ASP A 658 36.00 -9.36 -24.49
C ASP A 658 36.07 -9.50 -22.97
N ALA A 659 35.77 -10.71 -22.43
CA ALA A 659 35.81 -10.98 -20.99
C ALA A 659 37.20 -10.71 -20.38
N LEU A 660 38.27 -11.20 -21.01
CA LEU A 660 39.65 -11.00 -20.57
C LEU A 660 40.06 -9.53 -20.69
N GLY A 661 39.65 -8.84 -21.78
CA GLY A 661 39.84 -7.42 -21.96
C GLY A 661 39.16 -6.54 -20.91
N ARG A 662 37.98 -6.95 -20.46
CA ARG A 662 37.24 -6.28 -19.36
C ARG A 662 37.89 -6.45 -18.00
N LEU A 663 38.40 -7.64 -17.72
CA LEU A 663 39.13 -7.89 -16.48
C LEU A 663 40.39 -7.00 -16.38
N GLY A 664 40.96 -6.65 -17.50
CA GLY A 664 42.06 -5.68 -17.56
C GLY A 664 43.40 -6.18 -16.99
N ASP A 665 43.53 -7.47 -16.68
CA ASP A 665 44.78 -8.01 -16.14
C ASP A 665 45.76 -8.35 -17.27
N PRO A 666 46.93 -7.72 -17.29
CA PRO A 666 47.97 -7.96 -18.32
C PRO A 666 48.44 -9.41 -18.44
N ALA A 667 48.29 -10.20 -17.42
CA ALA A 667 48.62 -11.65 -17.43
C ALA A 667 47.83 -12.40 -18.51
N ALA A 668 46.69 -11.91 -18.99
CA ALA A 668 45.92 -12.51 -20.07
C ALA A 668 46.53 -12.32 -21.47
N ALA A 669 47.46 -11.39 -21.65
CA ALA A 669 47.98 -11.04 -22.97
C ALA A 669 48.64 -12.24 -23.72
N PRO A 670 49.47 -13.10 -23.11
CA PRO A 670 50.03 -14.26 -23.80
C PRO A 670 48.97 -15.24 -24.31
N ALA A 671 47.94 -15.52 -23.53
CA ALA A 671 46.85 -16.44 -23.92
C ALA A 671 46.01 -15.86 -25.08
N LEU A 672 45.73 -14.53 -25.05
CA LEU A 672 45.05 -13.83 -26.12
C LEU A 672 45.86 -13.81 -27.42
N LEU A 673 47.16 -13.55 -27.33
CA LEU A 673 48.04 -13.58 -28.49
C LEU A 673 48.24 -14.99 -29.10
N ALA A 674 48.26 -16.03 -28.24
CA ALA A 674 48.26 -17.42 -28.71
C ALA A 674 46.93 -17.76 -29.42
N ALA A 675 45.79 -17.27 -28.92
CA ALA A 675 44.48 -17.43 -29.58
C ALA A 675 44.42 -16.67 -30.92
N LEU A 676 45.07 -15.49 -31.04
CA LEU A 676 45.15 -14.71 -32.24
C LEU A 676 45.86 -15.48 -33.38
N SER A 677 46.92 -16.23 -33.06
CA SER A 677 47.67 -17.01 -34.05
C SER A 677 46.89 -18.24 -34.58
N ARG A 678 45.88 -18.73 -33.83
CA ARG A 678 45.06 -19.90 -34.18
C ARG A 678 43.81 -19.58 -34.98
N THR A 679 43.30 -18.35 -34.88
CA THR A 679 42.04 -17.96 -35.52
C THR A 679 42.27 -17.32 -36.89
N GLN A 680 41.44 -17.75 -37.87
CA GLN A 680 41.37 -17.16 -39.23
C GLN A 680 40.18 -16.19 -39.39
N SER A 681 39.28 -16.11 -38.40
CA SER A 681 38.14 -15.22 -38.49
C SER A 681 38.52 -13.75 -38.29
N PRO A 682 38.28 -12.85 -39.26
CA PRO A 682 38.64 -11.43 -39.14
C PRO A 682 37.93 -10.73 -37.97
N THR A 683 36.71 -11.14 -37.65
CA THR A 683 35.90 -10.58 -36.54
C THR A 683 36.52 -10.98 -35.20
N VAL A 684 36.87 -12.23 -35.02
CA VAL A 684 37.46 -12.76 -33.80
C VAL A 684 38.86 -12.15 -33.58
N ARG A 685 39.66 -12.02 -34.64
CA ARG A 685 40.96 -11.37 -34.57
C ARG A 685 40.88 -9.94 -34.09
N ARG A 686 39.89 -9.18 -34.59
CA ARG A 686 39.64 -7.78 -34.16
C ARG A 686 39.24 -7.71 -32.69
N GLU A 687 38.37 -8.61 -32.21
CA GLU A 687 38.01 -8.63 -30.79
C GLU A 687 39.19 -8.98 -29.89
N ILE A 688 40.03 -9.95 -30.29
CA ILE A 688 41.25 -10.30 -29.56
C ILE A 688 42.21 -9.08 -29.52
N LEU A 689 42.43 -8.43 -30.66
CA LEU A 689 43.32 -7.27 -30.74
C LEU A 689 42.81 -6.10 -29.92
N ASN A 690 41.47 -5.86 -29.90
CA ASN A 690 40.86 -4.86 -29.03
C ASN A 690 41.04 -5.21 -27.55
N ALA A 691 40.89 -6.47 -27.19
CA ALA A 691 41.12 -6.94 -25.84
C ALA A 691 42.57 -6.72 -25.40
N VAL A 692 43.52 -7.12 -26.21
CA VAL A 692 44.95 -6.92 -25.96
C VAL A 692 45.29 -5.41 -25.86
N GLY A 693 44.72 -4.60 -26.74
CA GLY A 693 44.83 -3.14 -26.67
C GLY A 693 44.25 -2.56 -25.38
N SER A 694 43.15 -3.12 -24.88
CA SER A 694 42.54 -2.71 -23.61
C SER A 694 43.45 -3.01 -22.41
N LEU A 695 44.14 -4.14 -22.40
CA LEU A 695 45.13 -4.49 -21.38
C LEU A 695 46.30 -3.51 -21.31
N GLY A 696 46.71 -2.98 -22.46
CA GLY A 696 47.85 -2.07 -22.55
C GLY A 696 47.55 -0.58 -22.45
N GLY A 697 46.29 -0.19 -22.72
CA GLY A 697 45.91 1.22 -22.84
C GLY A 697 44.64 1.65 -22.14
N GLY A 698 43.97 0.75 -21.47
CA GLY A 698 42.65 0.96 -20.86
C GLY A 698 41.48 0.52 -21.78
N ARG A 699 40.34 0.33 -21.19
CA ARG A 699 39.14 -0.27 -21.82
C ARG A 699 38.78 0.42 -23.14
N ASP A 700 38.66 -0.37 -24.21
CA ASP A 700 38.30 0.03 -25.57
C ASP A 700 39.19 1.13 -26.20
N ALA A 701 40.34 1.39 -25.60
CA ALA A 701 41.22 2.46 -26.09
C ALA A 701 41.75 2.21 -27.51
N PHE A 702 41.93 0.92 -27.89
CA PHE A 702 42.39 0.52 -29.21
C PHE A 702 41.28 0.44 -30.27
N TYR A 703 40.02 0.36 -29.86
CA TYR A 703 38.87 0.23 -30.76
C TYR A 703 38.84 1.37 -31.82
N SER A 704 39.14 2.58 -31.40
CA SER A 704 39.22 3.73 -32.32
C SER A 704 40.25 3.61 -33.43
N TYR A 705 41.32 2.84 -33.21
CA TYR A 705 42.33 2.54 -34.20
C TYR A 705 41.88 1.45 -35.18
N LEU A 706 41.16 0.43 -34.69
CA LEU A 706 40.59 -0.62 -35.53
C LEU A 706 39.50 -0.09 -36.49
N ALA A 707 38.81 0.98 -36.09
CA ALA A 707 37.75 1.60 -36.88
C ALA A 707 38.29 2.52 -38.02
N LEU A 708 39.59 2.79 -38.07
CA LEU A 708 40.20 3.64 -39.13
C LEU A 708 40.18 2.95 -40.48
N ASP A 709 39.83 3.69 -41.53
CA ASP A 709 40.05 3.25 -42.89
C ASP A 709 41.57 3.18 -43.22
N SER A 710 41.95 2.60 -44.35
CA SER A 710 43.33 2.39 -44.73
C SER A 710 44.14 3.72 -44.79
N TYR A 711 43.53 4.79 -45.32
CA TYR A 711 44.18 6.09 -45.47
C TYR A 711 44.42 6.78 -44.09
N ALA A 712 43.36 6.83 -43.26
CA ALA A 712 43.44 7.40 -41.91
C ALA A 712 44.40 6.58 -41.01
N ARG A 713 44.50 5.28 -41.22
CA ARG A 713 45.41 4.38 -40.52
C ARG A 713 46.87 4.71 -40.87
N ASP A 714 47.20 4.79 -42.17
CA ASP A 714 48.54 5.15 -42.66
C ASP A 714 48.97 6.54 -42.16
N GLU A 715 48.07 7.50 -42.23
CA GLU A 715 48.31 8.85 -41.71
C GLU A 715 48.55 8.84 -40.17
N THR A 716 47.81 8.06 -39.43
CA THR A 716 47.95 7.97 -37.97
C THR A 716 49.27 7.34 -37.58
N VAL A 717 49.61 6.19 -38.17
CA VAL A 717 50.90 5.53 -37.97
C VAL A 717 52.06 6.43 -38.34
N GLY A 718 51.97 7.07 -39.50
CA GLY A 718 52.97 8.03 -39.98
C GLY A 718 53.19 9.20 -39.01
N LYS A 719 52.09 9.82 -38.55
CA LYS A 719 52.16 10.92 -37.58
C LYS A 719 52.77 10.50 -36.24
N ILE A 720 52.39 9.35 -35.69
CA ILE A 720 52.91 8.87 -34.42
C ILE A 720 54.41 8.62 -34.51
N LEU A 721 54.91 7.83 -35.52
CA LEU A 721 56.28 7.44 -35.64
C LEU A 721 57.20 8.62 -36.05
N LEU A 722 56.67 9.50 -36.89
CA LEU A 722 57.42 10.70 -37.32
C LEU A 722 57.61 11.70 -36.15
N ASN A 723 56.53 11.92 -35.38
CA ASN A 723 56.59 12.82 -34.22
C ASN A 723 57.53 12.25 -33.14
N LEU A 724 57.53 10.95 -32.94
CA LEU A 724 58.41 10.26 -32.02
C LEU A 724 59.86 10.41 -32.46
N SER A 725 60.17 10.15 -33.74
CA SER A 725 61.52 10.33 -34.32
C SER A 725 62.00 11.76 -34.17
N ARG A 726 61.15 12.76 -34.46
CA ARG A 726 61.52 14.20 -34.35
C ARG A 726 61.74 14.57 -32.88
N ARG A 727 60.90 14.17 -31.97
CA ARG A 727 60.98 14.49 -30.52
C ARG A 727 62.30 13.96 -29.92
N TYR A 728 62.61 12.70 -30.18
CA TYR A 728 63.85 12.10 -29.65
C TYR A 728 65.12 12.49 -30.36
N ARG A 729 65.03 12.89 -31.64
CA ARG A 729 66.22 13.51 -32.34
C ARG A 729 66.56 14.86 -31.72
N ALA A 730 65.54 15.66 -31.38
CA ALA A 730 65.78 16.95 -30.70
C ALA A 730 66.34 16.70 -29.28
N ARG A 731 65.93 15.68 -28.56
CA ARG A 731 66.55 15.32 -27.28
C ARG A 731 67.98 14.80 -27.38
N ALA A 732 68.27 14.04 -28.38
CA ALA A 732 69.65 13.57 -28.66
C ALA A 732 70.60 14.72 -28.91
N SER A 733 70.22 15.77 -29.68
CA SER A 733 71.06 16.98 -29.95
C SER A 733 71.29 17.80 -28.68
N GLN A 734 70.50 17.69 -27.65
CA GLN A 734 70.65 18.38 -26.34
C GLN A 734 71.54 17.62 -25.35
N LYS A 735 72.41 16.68 -25.75
CA LYS A 735 73.24 15.83 -24.90
C LYS A 735 72.52 14.88 -23.89
N LYS A 736 71.28 14.50 -24.15
CA LYS A 736 70.53 13.54 -23.30
C LYS A 736 70.69 12.09 -23.80
N GLY A 737 71.92 11.57 -23.77
CA GLY A 737 72.24 10.15 -23.84
C GLY A 737 72.13 9.43 -25.21
N PRO A 738 72.88 8.33 -25.42
CA PRO A 738 72.83 7.52 -26.64
C PRO A 738 71.47 6.83 -26.90
N GLU A 739 70.64 6.65 -25.87
CA GLU A 739 69.33 6.04 -26.00
C GLU A 739 68.31 6.87 -26.77
N ALA A 740 68.30 8.20 -26.60
CA ALA A 740 67.43 9.07 -27.37
C ALA A 740 67.76 9.01 -28.90
N ALA A 741 69.00 8.86 -29.23
CA ALA A 741 69.42 8.70 -30.65
C ALA A 741 68.91 7.33 -31.19
N ARG A 742 69.02 6.24 -30.42
CA ARG A 742 68.52 4.91 -30.79
C ARG A 742 67.02 4.92 -30.99
N ILE A 743 66.20 5.54 -30.05
CA ILE A 743 64.82 5.71 -30.21
C ILE A 743 64.40 6.41 -31.49
N ALA A 744 65.09 7.50 -31.82
CA ALA A 744 64.84 8.25 -33.05
C ALA A 744 65.14 7.42 -34.32
N VAL A 745 66.22 6.60 -34.31
CA VAL A 745 66.58 5.71 -35.41
C VAL A 745 65.59 4.59 -35.57
N TYR A 746 65.21 3.91 -34.47
CA TYR A 746 64.26 2.81 -34.55
C TYR A 746 62.89 3.30 -34.99
N SER A 747 62.41 4.48 -34.56
CA SER A 747 61.14 5.07 -35.03
C SER A 747 61.19 5.32 -36.55
N LYS A 748 62.31 5.78 -37.10
CA LYS A 748 62.49 5.99 -38.56
C LYS A 748 62.46 4.66 -39.29
N HIS A 749 63.16 3.63 -38.77
CA HIS A 749 63.21 2.30 -39.40
C HIS A 749 61.86 1.64 -39.36
N ALA A 750 61.11 1.74 -38.25
CA ALA A 750 59.75 1.23 -38.16
C ALA A 750 58.82 1.87 -39.17
N LEU A 751 58.90 3.20 -39.36
CA LEU A 751 58.15 3.93 -40.39
C LEU A 751 58.53 3.49 -41.81
N ALA A 752 59.80 3.31 -42.11
CA ALA A 752 60.25 2.83 -43.44
C ALA A 752 59.78 1.40 -43.70
N ALA A 753 59.80 0.51 -42.68
CA ALA A 753 59.31 -0.84 -42.81
C ALA A 753 57.76 -0.89 -43.00
N TYR A 754 57.05 -0.05 -42.27
CA TYR A 754 55.63 0.10 -42.49
C TYR A 754 55.23 0.53 -43.89
N THR A 755 55.92 1.53 -44.41
CA THR A 755 55.67 2.05 -45.76
C THR A 755 56.14 1.07 -46.87
N SER A 756 57.08 0.16 -46.62
CA SER A 756 57.45 -0.90 -47.55
C SER A 756 56.63 -2.18 -47.43
N GLY A 757 55.70 -2.24 -46.46
CA GLY A 757 54.86 -3.45 -46.19
C GLY A 757 55.58 -4.57 -45.45
N ASP A 758 56.81 -4.34 -44.92
CA ASP A 758 57.53 -5.33 -44.08
C ASP A 758 57.08 -5.25 -42.63
N ASN A 759 55.93 -5.87 -42.36
CA ASN A 759 55.31 -5.88 -41.05
C ASN A 759 56.22 -6.56 -39.97
N THR A 760 56.94 -7.60 -40.31
CA THR A 760 57.85 -8.36 -39.40
C THR A 760 58.99 -7.46 -38.93
N TYR A 761 59.64 -6.80 -39.86
CA TYR A 761 60.71 -5.85 -39.53
C TYR A 761 60.15 -4.66 -38.72
N CYS A 762 59.01 -4.16 -39.15
CA CYS A 762 58.33 -3.05 -38.45
C CYS A 762 58.06 -3.39 -36.95
N VAL A 763 57.40 -4.50 -36.64
CA VAL A 763 57.13 -4.94 -35.27
C VAL A 763 58.42 -5.16 -34.47
N SER A 764 59.44 -5.79 -35.07
CA SER A 764 60.73 -5.99 -34.41
C SER A 764 61.40 -4.67 -34.00
N ARG A 765 61.22 -3.62 -34.79
CA ARG A 765 61.75 -2.27 -34.49
C ARG A 765 60.95 -1.55 -33.46
N LEU A 766 59.63 -1.73 -33.46
CA LEU A 766 58.71 -1.19 -32.44
C LEU A 766 58.94 -1.83 -31.05
N VAL A 767 59.17 -3.16 -30.99
CA VAL A 767 59.56 -3.87 -29.76
C VAL A 767 60.87 -3.32 -29.18
N ARG A 768 61.92 -3.21 -30.02
CA ARG A 768 63.24 -2.63 -29.60
C ARG A 768 63.08 -1.16 -29.20
N LEU A 769 62.24 -0.39 -29.88
CA LEU A 769 61.94 0.98 -29.52
C LEU A 769 61.21 1.03 -28.15
N GLY A 770 60.22 0.19 -27.97
CA GLY A 770 59.45 0.12 -26.70
C GLY A 770 60.38 -0.16 -25.51
N SER A 771 61.38 -1.09 -25.66
CA SER A 771 62.30 -1.42 -24.58
C SER A 771 63.27 -0.28 -24.18
N LEU A 772 63.41 0.73 -25.03
CA LEU A 772 64.25 1.90 -24.76
C LEU A 772 63.46 3.09 -24.18
N LEU A 773 62.16 3.02 -24.16
CA LEU A 773 61.33 4.10 -23.61
C LEU A 773 61.40 4.14 -22.07
N PRO A 774 61.41 5.33 -21.44
CA PRO A 774 61.57 5.44 -19.98
C PRO A 774 60.50 4.68 -19.18
N SER A 775 59.30 4.60 -19.69
CA SER A 775 58.18 3.88 -19.07
C SER A 775 58.29 2.35 -19.19
N ALA A 776 59.17 1.82 -20.04
CA ALA A 776 59.39 0.38 -20.11
C ALA A 776 60.07 -0.18 -18.83
N ASN A 777 60.89 0.63 -18.17
CA ASN A 777 61.61 0.29 -16.95
C ASN A 777 60.68 0.29 -15.69
N THR A 778 59.48 0.77 -15.80
CA THR A 778 58.50 0.87 -14.70
C THR A 778 57.54 -0.34 -14.62
N GLY A 779 57.76 -1.39 -15.40
CA GLY A 779 56.88 -2.56 -15.44
C GLY A 779 55.52 -2.29 -16.11
N SER A 780 55.48 -1.36 -17.07
CA SER A 780 54.23 -1.01 -17.77
C SER A 780 53.62 -2.22 -18.51
N PRO A 781 52.31 -2.48 -18.36
CA PRO A 781 51.61 -3.55 -19.10
C PRO A 781 51.85 -3.46 -20.61
N ALA A 782 51.86 -2.26 -21.18
CA ALA A 782 52.07 -2.06 -22.60
C ALA A 782 53.47 -2.53 -23.07
N SER A 783 54.53 -2.47 -22.22
CA SER A 783 55.86 -2.98 -22.55
C SER A 783 55.94 -4.50 -22.60
N ALA A 784 55.28 -5.17 -21.64
CA ALA A 784 55.16 -6.64 -21.58
C ALA A 784 54.40 -7.18 -22.80
N ILE A 785 53.26 -6.58 -23.11
CA ILE A 785 52.39 -6.94 -24.25
C ILE A 785 53.17 -6.74 -25.58
N LEU A 786 53.86 -5.62 -25.71
CA LEU A 786 54.64 -5.33 -26.91
C LEU A 786 55.81 -6.33 -27.10
N ALA A 787 56.46 -6.75 -26.03
CA ALA A 787 57.49 -7.80 -26.07
C ALA A 787 56.87 -9.14 -26.51
N ALA A 788 55.75 -9.55 -25.89
CA ALA A 788 55.04 -10.80 -26.24
C ALA A 788 54.55 -10.81 -27.70
N LEU A 789 54.13 -9.65 -28.25
CA LEU A 789 53.76 -9.53 -29.66
C LEU A 789 54.97 -9.74 -30.59
N GLY A 790 56.19 -9.37 -30.19
CA GLY A 790 57.40 -9.62 -30.94
C GLY A 790 57.91 -11.06 -30.91
N GLU A 791 57.44 -11.88 -29.97
CA GLU A 791 57.85 -13.28 -29.86
C GLU A 791 56.94 -14.23 -30.66
N GLN A 792 55.89 -13.72 -31.33
CA GLN A 792 54.99 -14.54 -32.16
C GLN A 792 55.73 -15.16 -33.34
N ALA A 793 55.49 -16.44 -33.59
CA ALA A 793 56.11 -17.18 -34.68
C ALA A 793 55.52 -16.85 -36.08
N ALA A 794 54.25 -16.41 -36.11
CA ALA A 794 53.57 -16.06 -37.35
C ALA A 794 53.94 -14.60 -37.80
N PRO A 795 54.03 -14.32 -39.12
CA PRO A 795 54.27 -12.98 -39.62
C PRO A 795 53.09 -12.06 -39.23
N PRO A 796 53.37 -10.91 -38.62
CA PRO A 796 52.31 -10.01 -38.12
C PRO A 796 51.52 -9.38 -39.28
N GLU A 797 50.24 -9.30 -39.13
CA GLU A 797 49.34 -8.57 -40.04
C GLU A 797 49.33 -7.04 -39.75
N THR A 798 48.73 -6.29 -40.66
CA THR A 798 48.66 -4.82 -40.55
C THR A 798 48.03 -4.32 -39.27
N GLU A 799 47.00 -5.04 -38.74
CA GLU A 799 46.30 -4.69 -37.54
C GLU A 799 47.17 -4.94 -36.27
N GLU A 800 48.04 -5.92 -36.30
CA GLU A 800 49.02 -6.18 -35.22
C GLU A 800 50.12 -5.13 -35.19
N VAL A 801 50.54 -4.64 -36.39
CA VAL A 801 51.45 -3.49 -36.47
C VAL A 801 50.81 -2.26 -35.89
N LEU A 802 49.51 -2.03 -36.16
CA LEU A 802 48.76 -0.93 -35.59
C LEU A 802 48.66 -1.02 -34.05
N LEU A 803 48.47 -2.22 -33.51
CA LEU A 803 48.53 -2.49 -32.07
C LEU A 803 49.90 -2.16 -31.50
N ALA A 804 50.98 -2.60 -32.15
CA ALA A 804 52.35 -2.27 -31.71
C ALA A 804 52.63 -0.77 -31.69
N VAL A 805 52.17 -0.02 -32.70
CA VAL A 805 52.25 1.46 -32.74
C VAL A 805 51.45 2.11 -31.63
N PHE A 806 50.23 1.60 -31.37
CA PHE A 806 49.39 2.06 -30.25
C PHE A 806 50.06 1.87 -28.89
N LEU A 807 50.65 0.69 -28.65
CA LEU A 807 51.36 0.37 -27.41
C LEU A 807 52.59 1.28 -27.22
N VAL A 808 53.37 1.49 -28.29
CA VAL A 808 54.52 2.43 -28.28
C VAL A 808 54.06 3.85 -27.97
N ARG A 809 52.97 4.30 -28.53
CA ARG A 809 52.38 5.59 -28.21
C ARG A 809 52.02 5.67 -26.72
N ARG A 810 51.40 4.67 -26.16
CA ARG A 810 51.07 4.60 -24.71
C ARG A 810 52.30 4.69 -23.83
N LEU A 811 53.37 3.98 -24.22
CA LEU A 811 54.68 4.07 -23.53
C LEU A 811 55.33 5.47 -23.61
N THR A 812 54.92 6.31 -24.53
CA THR A 812 55.44 7.69 -24.66
C THR A 812 54.59 8.73 -23.97
N GLU A 813 53.34 8.42 -23.69
CA GLU A 813 52.36 9.28 -23.01
C GLU A 813 52.39 9.10 -21.47
N GLY A 814 52.74 7.88 -20.96
CA GLY A 814 52.98 7.57 -19.56
C GLY A 814 54.41 7.88 -19.15
#